data_05b767b971cfcb95a7fbd0543452c3b6
#
_entry.id   05b767b971cfcb95a7fbd0543452c3b6
#
_cell.length_a   1.000
_cell.length_b   1.000
_cell.length_c   1.000
_cell.angle_alpha   90.00
_cell.angle_beta   90.00
_cell.angle_gamma   90.00
#
_symmetry.space_group_name_H-M   'P 1'
#
loop_
_entity.id
_entity.type
_entity.pdbx_description
1 polymer ?
#
loop_
_entity_poly.entity_id
_entity_poly.type
_entity_poly.pdbx_seq_one_letter_code
_entity_poly.pdbx_strand_id
1 'polypeptide(L)'
;MSASRFMLRPLTRALLMSSTTRSRMTSTGLGLAMTLAMTPYVQAQEWTLNIPAQPLAQALQTLGQQTSLQIIYSPESIQNLRSSALNGRYQDDDSLSAMLKGSGIRHQRDGNTITLLAPATGSAMELAPTSINGQRLGATTEGSNSYTTGAVTIGKGEHSLKETPQSITVITRKMLDDQNLNTIEQVMEKTPGITVYDSPMGGKYFYSRGFRMTGQYQYDGVPLDIGSSYVQADAFNSDMAIYDRVEVLRGAAGMMKGAGGTAGGVNFVRKRGQDTPHTQLSLSAGTWDNYRGQVDTGGPLNDAGTIRGRAVVTQQTRQYFYDVGERRDQIYYGALDFDLSDYTTLGLGMAYEDVDATPCWGGLPRYADGSDLKLSRSTCLNTAWNNQRSKRATYFGDLKHEFNDNWALKVAGVYSKNTQDMEYAFPSGTVPVGATSTDTLMIGSIFDYDQVDYGLDAYVDGKFDAFGQEHELIVGANASRSRKDDFYAVALLPDRQNVLNPNHHLPQPDESFYLANATRGGPVDMRIKQYGAYSTARLKLADPLTFVLGSRVSWYKSETDSVSFWRGEGTPISSEAKETGQVTPFAALLFDINDNLTAYASYADIFTPQGNYKTITGATLKPLIGQSYELGIKGEWFDGRLNSSFNLFRTIQKDAAQDDPACPDSTCSQNSGKVRAQGFEAEVSGEVIDRLQLLAGYTYTQTKVLEDADVSQDGVSYNTYVPRHLLRVWGDYALSGPLERVTVGAGVNAQSSNYRTSPTSGNNVTQSGYAVWNSRIGYRIDDTWSVALNGNNLFDKRYYATVGTEAWGNFYGEPRNFVMSVKADF
;
A
#
# COMPACT_ATOMS: atom_id res chain seq x y z
N MET A 1 -5.51 33.39 31.08
CA MET A 1 -6.98 33.14 31.16
C MET A 1 -7.38 32.04 30.16
N SER A 2 -6.82 30.86 30.25
CA SER A 2 -7.13 29.73 29.34
C SER A 2 -7.08 28.37 30.05
N ALA A 3 -6.80 28.32 31.36
CA ALA A 3 -6.64 27.04 32.07
C ALA A 3 -7.95 26.35 32.46
N SER A 4 -9.11 27.02 32.36
CA SER A 4 -10.39 26.49 32.83
C SER A 4 -11.16 25.63 31.81
N ARG A 5 -10.70 25.53 30.58
CA ARG A 5 -11.37 24.68 29.56
C ARG A 5 -10.84 23.25 29.49
N PHE A 6 -9.67 22.99 30.04
CA PHE A 6 -9.03 21.65 29.97
C PHE A 6 -9.45 20.70 31.12
N MET A 7 -9.93 21.20 32.23
CA MET A 7 -10.30 20.34 33.37
C MET A 7 -11.73 19.74 33.31
N LEU A 8 -12.57 20.09 32.34
CA LEU A 8 -13.97 19.60 32.28
C LEU A 8 -14.14 18.35 31.35
N ARG A 9 -13.16 18.00 30.56
CA ARG A 9 -13.30 16.85 29.64
C ARG A 9 -13.19 15.47 30.30
N PRO A 10 -12.33 15.21 31.29
CA PRO A 10 -12.27 13.89 31.96
C PRO A 10 -13.57 13.53 32.72
N LEU A 11 -14.21 14.50 33.33
CA LEU A 11 -15.43 14.30 34.11
C LEU A 11 -16.67 13.98 33.24
N THR A 12 -16.72 14.52 32.03
CA THR A 12 -17.83 14.25 31.10
C THR A 12 -17.75 12.86 30.48
N ARG A 13 -16.56 12.31 30.35
CA ARG A 13 -16.34 10.98 29.81
C ARG A 13 -16.58 9.86 30.85
N ALA A 14 -16.21 10.09 32.09
CA ALA A 14 -16.51 9.16 33.18
C ALA A 14 -18.01 8.93 33.38
N LEU A 15 -18.85 9.96 33.15
CA LEU A 15 -20.30 9.86 33.19
C LEU A 15 -20.94 9.10 32.02
N LEU A 16 -20.25 9.02 30.85
CA LEU A 16 -20.75 8.27 29.70
C LEU A 16 -20.31 6.80 29.70
N MET A 17 -19.26 6.43 30.43
CA MET A 17 -18.80 5.04 30.54
C MET A 17 -19.52 4.18 31.56
N SER A 18 -20.30 4.80 32.50
CA SER A 18 -21.02 4.07 33.55
C SER A 18 -22.32 3.39 33.09
N SER A 19 -22.70 3.45 31.82
CA SER A 19 -23.99 2.95 31.32
C SER A 19 -23.94 1.76 30.35
N THR A 20 -22.82 1.04 30.21
CA THR A 20 -22.80 -0.17 29.39
C THR A 20 -22.65 -1.43 30.27
N THR A 21 -23.75 -1.87 30.78
CA THR A 21 -23.94 -3.20 31.37
C THR A 21 -23.72 -4.25 30.29
N ARG A 22 -22.78 -5.18 30.52
CA ARG A 22 -22.57 -6.36 29.70
C ARG A 22 -23.83 -7.22 29.65
N SER A 23 -24.55 -7.18 28.54
CA SER A 23 -25.56 -8.18 28.22
C SER A 23 -24.87 -9.26 27.35
N ARG A 24 -24.75 -10.46 27.92
CA ARG A 24 -24.45 -11.68 27.15
C ARG A 24 -25.68 -11.97 26.28
N MET A 25 -25.60 -11.73 24.99
CA MET A 25 -26.58 -12.29 24.05
C MET A 25 -26.07 -13.61 23.49
N THR A 26 -26.81 -14.64 23.85
CA THR A 26 -26.78 -15.97 23.24
C THR A 26 -27.09 -15.88 21.74
N SER A 27 -26.33 -16.65 20.97
CA SER A 27 -26.50 -16.85 19.54
C SER A 27 -27.92 -17.35 19.22
N THR A 28 -28.71 -16.50 18.57
CA THR A 28 -29.92 -16.93 17.85
C THR A 28 -29.74 -16.51 16.40
N GLY A 29 -29.85 -17.51 15.51
CA GLY A 29 -29.61 -17.37 14.09
C GLY A 29 -30.54 -16.36 13.42
N LEU A 30 -29.97 -15.46 12.65
CA LEU A 30 -30.69 -14.62 11.69
C LEU A 30 -30.78 -15.41 10.38
N GLY A 31 -31.93 -15.98 10.12
CA GLY A 31 -32.31 -16.50 8.81
C GLY A 31 -32.41 -15.34 7.81
N LEU A 32 -31.45 -15.26 6.89
CA LEU A 32 -31.50 -14.33 5.77
C LEU A 32 -32.53 -14.88 4.77
N ALA A 33 -33.71 -14.27 4.71
CA ALA A 33 -34.67 -14.48 3.62
C ALA A 33 -34.06 -13.94 2.33
N MET A 34 -33.52 -14.81 1.48
CA MET A 34 -33.19 -14.52 0.10
C MET A 34 -34.47 -14.29 -0.68
N THR A 35 -34.84 -13.06 -0.94
CA THR A 35 -35.74 -12.73 -2.03
C THR A 35 -34.98 -12.93 -3.34
N LEU A 36 -35.30 -14.02 -4.05
CA LEU A 36 -34.87 -14.23 -5.43
C LEU A 36 -35.42 -13.10 -6.29
N ALA A 37 -34.54 -12.18 -6.69
CA ALA A 37 -34.81 -11.27 -7.79
C ALA A 37 -34.86 -12.09 -9.09
N MET A 38 -36.05 -12.19 -9.69
CA MET A 38 -36.23 -12.77 -11.02
C MET A 38 -35.44 -11.92 -12.03
N THR A 39 -34.44 -12.51 -12.64
CA THR A 39 -33.79 -11.97 -13.83
C THR A 39 -34.83 -11.84 -14.92
N PRO A 40 -34.90 -10.71 -15.64
CA PRO A 40 -35.75 -10.64 -16.82
C PRO A 40 -35.25 -11.62 -17.87
N TYR A 41 -36.10 -12.55 -18.27
CA TYR A 41 -35.88 -13.37 -19.44
C TYR A 41 -35.75 -12.43 -20.64
N VAL A 42 -34.57 -12.35 -21.24
CA VAL A 42 -34.42 -11.74 -22.56
C VAL A 42 -35.17 -12.64 -23.54
N GLN A 43 -36.30 -12.19 -24.04
CA GLN A 43 -37.06 -12.87 -25.08
C GLN A 43 -36.23 -12.77 -26.36
N ALA A 44 -35.78 -13.94 -26.87
CA ALA A 44 -35.07 -13.99 -28.13
C ALA A 44 -35.98 -13.41 -29.24
N GLN A 45 -35.44 -12.40 -29.94
CA GLN A 45 -36.18 -11.71 -30.98
C GLN A 45 -36.26 -12.59 -32.23
N GLU A 46 -37.48 -12.88 -32.74
CA GLU A 46 -37.68 -13.64 -33.96
C GLU A 46 -37.82 -12.71 -35.16
N TRP A 47 -37.10 -13.05 -36.21
CA TRP A 47 -37.14 -12.30 -37.49
C TRP A 47 -37.74 -13.16 -38.60
N THR A 48 -38.58 -12.55 -39.45
CA THR A 48 -39.06 -13.20 -40.67
C THR A 48 -38.15 -12.72 -41.83
N LEU A 49 -37.24 -13.59 -42.26
CA LEU A 49 -36.24 -13.30 -43.25
C LEU A 49 -36.56 -13.95 -44.60
N ASN A 50 -36.28 -13.21 -45.68
CA ASN A 50 -36.34 -13.69 -47.04
C ASN A 50 -35.12 -13.16 -47.82
N ILE A 51 -34.02 -13.89 -47.73
CA ILE A 51 -32.73 -13.52 -48.33
C ILE A 51 -32.34 -14.66 -49.29
N PRO A 52 -32.30 -14.41 -50.62
CA PRO A 52 -31.89 -15.44 -51.58
C PRO A 52 -30.42 -15.77 -51.51
N ALA A 53 -30.00 -16.91 -51.97
CA ALA A 53 -28.59 -17.27 -52.09
C ALA A 53 -27.84 -16.31 -53.05
N GLN A 54 -26.90 -15.56 -52.52
CA GLN A 54 -26.18 -14.49 -53.19
C GLN A 54 -24.73 -14.38 -52.69
N PRO A 55 -23.84 -13.50 -53.23
CA PRO A 55 -22.54 -13.28 -52.66
C PRO A 55 -22.64 -12.98 -51.15
N LEU A 56 -21.76 -13.61 -50.36
CA LEU A 56 -21.92 -13.60 -48.88
C LEU A 56 -21.88 -12.16 -48.31
N ALA A 57 -21.07 -11.28 -48.89
CA ALA A 57 -21.02 -9.88 -48.48
C ALA A 57 -22.38 -9.15 -48.64
N GLN A 58 -23.09 -9.40 -49.73
CA GLN A 58 -24.40 -8.80 -49.97
C GLN A 58 -25.46 -9.41 -49.05
N ALA A 59 -25.39 -10.72 -48.83
CA ALA A 59 -26.30 -11.40 -47.90
C ALA A 59 -26.18 -10.92 -46.46
N LEU A 60 -24.94 -10.72 -45.97
CA LEU A 60 -24.67 -10.18 -44.65
C LEU A 60 -25.15 -8.73 -44.48
N GLN A 61 -24.95 -7.90 -45.50
CA GLN A 61 -25.48 -6.55 -45.52
C GLN A 61 -27.02 -6.51 -45.46
N THR A 62 -27.66 -7.39 -46.22
CA THR A 62 -29.14 -7.52 -46.21
C THR A 62 -29.64 -8.02 -44.86
N LEU A 63 -28.95 -8.98 -44.25
CA LEU A 63 -29.28 -9.50 -42.93
C LEU A 63 -29.17 -8.40 -41.86
N GLY A 64 -28.07 -7.63 -41.84
CA GLY A 64 -27.90 -6.50 -40.92
C GLY A 64 -28.97 -5.43 -41.06
N GLN A 65 -29.44 -5.14 -42.29
CA GLN A 65 -30.54 -4.20 -42.56
C GLN A 65 -31.89 -4.71 -42.06
N GLN A 66 -32.16 -6.01 -42.11
CA GLN A 66 -33.42 -6.62 -41.69
C GLN A 66 -33.48 -6.96 -40.19
N THR A 67 -32.36 -7.11 -39.53
CA THR A 67 -32.26 -7.55 -38.13
C THR A 67 -31.68 -6.50 -37.19
N SER A 68 -31.18 -5.37 -37.69
CA SER A 68 -30.45 -4.34 -36.94
C SER A 68 -29.16 -4.86 -36.26
N LEU A 69 -28.64 -6.02 -36.68
CA LEU A 69 -27.37 -6.59 -36.22
C LEU A 69 -26.19 -5.88 -36.90
N GLN A 70 -25.16 -5.56 -36.13
CA GLN A 70 -23.89 -5.08 -36.65
C GLN A 70 -23.00 -6.26 -36.97
N ILE A 71 -22.65 -6.46 -38.25
CA ILE A 71 -21.83 -7.59 -38.67
C ILE A 71 -20.46 -7.10 -39.13
N ILE A 72 -19.42 -7.51 -38.41
CA ILE A 72 -18.03 -7.17 -38.65
C ILE A 72 -17.33 -8.35 -39.32
N TYR A 73 -16.67 -8.08 -40.46
CA TYR A 73 -15.89 -9.10 -41.17
C TYR A 73 -14.76 -8.47 -41.97
N SER A 74 -13.65 -9.21 -42.20
CA SER A 74 -12.65 -8.83 -43.16
C SER A 74 -13.16 -9.14 -44.60
N PRO A 75 -13.14 -8.17 -45.55
CA PRO A 75 -13.57 -8.41 -46.91
C PRO A 75 -12.81 -9.58 -47.56
N GLU A 76 -11.56 -9.80 -47.22
CA GLU A 76 -10.70 -10.89 -47.70
C GLU A 76 -11.19 -12.27 -47.24
N SER A 77 -11.77 -12.37 -46.01
CA SER A 77 -12.22 -13.63 -45.44
C SER A 77 -13.51 -14.18 -46.07
N ILE A 78 -14.28 -13.34 -46.74
CA ILE A 78 -15.57 -13.72 -47.35
C ILE A 78 -15.55 -13.58 -48.87
N GLN A 79 -14.40 -13.24 -49.45
CA GLN A 79 -14.22 -13.09 -50.87
C GLN A 79 -14.51 -14.42 -51.60
N ASN A 80 -15.36 -14.39 -52.63
CA ASN A 80 -15.80 -15.56 -53.42
C ASN A 80 -16.71 -16.57 -52.70
N LEU A 81 -17.18 -16.27 -51.48
CA LEU A 81 -18.16 -17.10 -50.79
C LEU A 81 -19.60 -16.71 -51.12
N ARG A 82 -20.50 -17.68 -51.09
CA ARG A 82 -21.92 -17.46 -51.30
C ARG A 82 -22.70 -17.90 -50.07
N SER A 83 -23.75 -17.17 -49.75
CA SER A 83 -24.68 -17.50 -48.65
C SER A 83 -25.60 -18.64 -49.04
N SER A 84 -26.09 -19.40 -48.04
CA SER A 84 -27.32 -20.18 -48.18
C SER A 84 -28.52 -19.25 -48.19
N ALA A 85 -29.61 -19.64 -48.86
CA ALA A 85 -30.83 -18.85 -48.82
C ALA A 85 -31.52 -18.95 -47.43
N LEU A 86 -32.01 -17.84 -46.94
CA LEU A 86 -32.83 -17.77 -45.73
C LEU A 86 -34.26 -17.48 -46.13
N ASN A 87 -35.18 -18.35 -45.77
CA ASN A 87 -36.62 -18.15 -46.04
C ASN A 87 -37.43 -18.73 -44.88
N GLY A 88 -38.00 -17.87 -44.06
CA GLY A 88 -38.79 -18.27 -42.90
C GLY A 88 -38.51 -17.46 -41.64
N ARG A 89 -38.88 -17.99 -40.49
CA ARG A 89 -38.67 -17.38 -39.18
C ARG A 89 -37.39 -17.95 -38.57
N TYR A 90 -36.52 -17.07 -38.12
CA TYR A 90 -35.24 -17.38 -37.49
C TYR A 90 -35.04 -16.56 -36.23
N GLN A 91 -34.37 -17.14 -35.25
CA GLN A 91 -33.76 -16.39 -34.19
C GLN A 91 -32.41 -15.84 -34.68
N ASP A 92 -31.89 -14.83 -34.02
CA ASP A 92 -30.68 -14.09 -34.49
C ASP A 92 -29.53 -15.02 -34.88
N ASP A 93 -29.11 -15.92 -33.97
CA ASP A 93 -27.96 -16.82 -34.16
C ASP A 93 -28.25 -17.95 -35.14
N ASP A 94 -29.52 -18.40 -35.22
CA ASP A 94 -29.94 -19.45 -36.16
C ASP A 94 -29.93 -18.92 -37.60
N SER A 95 -30.29 -17.64 -37.80
CA SER A 95 -30.28 -17.03 -39.10
C SER A 95 -28.87 -16.94 -39.67
N LEU A 96 -27.93 -16.57 -38.86
CA LEU A 96 -26.54 -16.46 -39.29
C LEU A 96 -25.88 -17.82 -39.50
N SER A 97 -26.12 -18.77 -38.60
CA SER A 97 -25.67 -20.16 -38.73
C SER A 97 -26.18 -20.81 -39.99
N ALA A 98 -27.45 -20.57 -40.33
CA ALA A 98 -28.07 -21.07 -41.58
C ALA A 98 -27.48 -20.39 -42.84
N MET A 99 -27.23 -19.07 -42.80
CA MET A 99 -26.64 -18.34 -43.91
C MET A 99 -25.19 -18.76 -44.18
N LEU A 100 -24.38 -19.02 -43.14
CA LEU A 100 -22.99 -19.41 -43.24
C LEU A 100 -22.77 -20.90 -43.44
N LYS A 101 -23.83 -21.69 -43.53
CA LYS A 101 -23.75 -23.17 -43.70
C LYS A 101 -22.96 -23.51 -44.95
N GLY A 102 -21.89 -24.28 -44.77
CA GLY A 102 -21.00 -24.72 -45.88
C GLY A 102 -19.90 -23.75 -46.24
N SER A 103 -19.86 -22.56 -45.67
CA SER A 103 -18.79 -21.57 -45.95
C SER A 103 -17.50 -21.82 -45.13
N GLY A 104 -17.58 -22.64 -44.09
CA GLY A 104 -16.46 -22.83 -43.13
C GLY A 104 -16.20 -21.63 -42.19
N ILE A 105 -16.95 -20.52 -42.32
CA ILE A 105 -16.83 -19.35 -41.46
C ILE A 105 -17.57 -19.60 -40.14
N ARG A 106 -16.92 -19.29 -39.05
CA ARG A 106 -17.52 -19.23 -37.71
C ARG A 106 -17.91 -17.78 -37.38
N HIS A 107 -18.84 -17.62 -36.47
CA HIS A 107 -19.23 -16.32 -35.98
C HIS A 107 -19.19 -16.30 -34.46
N GLN A 108 -18.91 -15.13 -33.90
CA GLN A 108 -18.95 -14.84 -32.47
C GLN A 108 -19.86 -13.62 -32.27
N ARG A 109 -20.78 -13.70 -31.32
CA ARG A 109 -21.70 -12.61 -30.99
C ARG A 109 -21.31 -11.96 -29.67
N ASP A 110 -21.33 -10.63 -29.65
CA ASP A 110 -21.22 -9.82 -28.46
C ASP A 110 -22.34 -8.75 -28.49
N GLY A 111 -23.38 -8.96 -27.70
CA GLY A 111 -24.59 -8.14 -27.72
C GLY A 111 -25.25 -8.09 -29.09
N ASN A 112 -25.30 -6.91 -29.72
CA ASN A 112 -25.86 -6.68 -31.06
C ASN A 112 -24.81 -6.74 -32.19
N THR A 113 -23.54 -6.99 -31.87
CA THR A 113 -22.42 -7.10 -32.79
C THR A 113 -22.02 -8.55 -33.03
N ILE A 114 -21.83 -8.91 -34.30
CA ILE A 114 -21.41 -10.23 -34.74
C ILE A 114 -20.09 -10.09 -35.51
N THR A 115 -19.09 -10.85 -35.08
CA THR A 115 -17.80 -10.93 -35.77
C THR A 115 -17.64 -12.25 -36.50
N LEU A 116 -17.33 -12.22 -37.82
CA LEU A 116 -17.06 -13.42 -38.59
C LEU A 116 -15.58 -13.79 -38.55
N LEU A 117 -15.31 -15.08 -38.30
CA LEU A 117 -13.97 -15.64 -38.20
C LEU A 117 -13.68 -16.51 -39.42
N ALA A 118 -12.53 -16.26 -40.09
CA ALA A 118 -12.10 -17.04 -41.25
C ALA A 118 -11.88 -18.53 -40.92
N PRO A 119 -12.10 -19.47 -41.92
CA PRO A 119 -11.80 -20.87 -41.69
C PRO A 119 -10.30 -21.09 -41.48
N ALA A 120 -9.92 -21.87 -40.47
CA ALA A 120 -8.53 -22.26 -40.26
C ALA A 120 -8.05 -23.22 -41.36
N THR A 121 -7.20 -22.75 -42.27
CA THR A 121 -6.55 -23.59 -43.26
C THR A 121 -5.19 -24.06 -42.72
N GLY A 122 -5.12 -25.32 -42.36
CA GLY A 122 -3.88 -25.98 -41.92
C GLY A 122 -4.00 -26.60 -40.54
N SER A 123 -3.44 -27.76 -40.34
CA SER A 123 -3.40 -28.52 -39.08
C SER A 123 -3.00 -27.65 -37.88
N ALA A 124 -3.97 -27.04 -37.28
CA ALA A 124 -3.79 -26.22 -36.11
C ALA A 124 -3.76 -27.13 -34.88
N MET A 125 -2.64 -27.15 -34.19
CA MET A 125 -2.59 -27.41 -32.77
C MET A 125 -3.67 -26.51 -32.14
N GLU A 126 -4.67 -27.09 -31.50
CA GLU A 126 -5.73 -26.37 -30.79
C GLU A 126 -5.07 -25.63 -29.62
N LEU A 127 -4.68 -24.39 -29.83
CA LEU A 127 -4.29 -23.50 -28.76
C LEU A 127 -5.56 -23.17 -27.99
N ALA A 128 -5.61 -23.50 -26.72
CA ALA A 128 -6.58 -22.98 -25.77
C ALA A 128 -6.73 -21.46 -25.98
N PRO A 129 -7.92 -20.85 -25.69
CA PRO A 129 -8.11 -19.43 -25.91
C PRO A 129 -7.09 -18.65 -25.09
N THR A 130 -5.98 -18.34 -25.73
CA THR A 130 -5.05 -17.35 -25.25
C THR A 130 -5.76 -16.03 -25.50
N SER A 131 -6.23 -15.39 -24.44
CA SER A 131 -6.66 -14.00 -24.52
C SER A 131 -5.41 -13.19 -24.86
N ILE A 132 -5.16 -13.02 -26.16
CA ILE A 132 -4.21 -12.05 -26.67
C ILE A 132 -4.90 -10.69 -26.47
N ASN A 133 -4.88 -10.18 -25.25
CA ASN A 133 -5.09 -8.78 -24.99
C ASN A 133 -3.83 -8.04 -25.48
N GLY A 134 -3.80 -7.72 -26.75
CA GLY A 134 -2.81 -6.82 -27.35
C GLY A 134 -3.01 -5.36 -26.92
N GLN A 135 -3.78 -5.11 -25.87
CA GLN A 135 -3.87 -3.81 -25.24
C GLN A 135 -2.65 -3.60 -24.36
N ARG A 136 -1.93 -2.51 -24.62
CA ARG A 136 -0.87 -2.01 -23.75
C ARG A 136 -1.45 -1.85 -22.33
N LEU A 137 -0.75 -2.35 -21.30
CA LEU A 137 -1.18 -2.20 -19.91
C LEU A 137 -1.34 -0.71 -19.57
N GLY A 138 -2.46 -0.33 -18.97
CA GLY A 138 -2.68 1.00 -18.40
C GLY A 138 -2.15 1.12 -16.97
N ALA A 139 -2.50 2.22 -16.31
CA ALA A 139 -2.20 2.42 -14.89
C ALA A 139 -3.03 1.52 -13.98
N THR A 140 -4.29 1.21 -14.33
CA THR A 140 -5.16 0.28 -13.58
C THR A 140 -4.64 -1.14 -13.68
N THR A 141 -4.48 -1.82 -12.54
CA THR A 141 -3.94 -3.18 -12.50
C THR A 141 -5.00 -4.25 -12.30
N GLU A 142 -6.19 -3.86 -11.87
CA GLU A 142 -7.35 -4.75 -11.76
C GLU A 142 -7.74 -5.29 -13.13
N GLY A 143 -8.01 -6.59 -13.22
CA GLY A 143 -8.31 -7.24 -14.50
C GLY A 143 -7.11 -7.47 -15.43
N SER A 144 -5.95 -6.84 -15.20
CA SER A 144 -4.77 -6.99 -16.05
C SER A 144 -4.11 -8.37 -15.97
N ASN A 145 -4.38 -9.14 -14.92
CA ASN A 145 -3.72 -10.42 -14.63
C ASN A 145 -2.18 -10.36 -14.63
N SER A 146 -1.59 -9.19 -14.36
CA SER A 146 -0.16 -8.93 -14.44
C SER A 146 0.45 -8.56 -13.10
N TYR A 147 1.73 -8.89 -12.89
CA TYR A 147 2.56 -8.43 -11.77
C TYR A 147 3.28 -7.11 -12.08
N THR A 148 2.96 -6.49 -13.21
CA THR A 148 3.45 -5.16 -13.58
C THR A 148 2.31 -4.27 -14.07
N THR A 149 2.61 -3.01 -14.33
CA THR A 149 1.68 -2.00 -14.83
C THR A 149 2.28 -1.25 -16.01
N GLY A 150 1.44 -0.73 -16.88
CA GLY A 150 1.86 0.14 -17.99
C GLY A 150 2.18 1.56 -17.56
N ALA A 151 1.64 2.03 -16.43
CA ALA A 151 1.92 3.37 -15.92
C ALA A 151 1.84 3.44 -14.39
N VAL A 152 2.53 4.42 -13.82
CA VAL A 152 2.51 4.79 -12.40
C VAL A 152 2.03 6.23 -12.23
N THR A 153 1.43 6.53 -11.09
CA THR A 153 0.82 7.83 -10.80
C THR A 153 1.45 8.56 -9.62
N ILE A 154 2.34 7.90 -8.88
CA ILE A 154 2.98 8.45 -7.68
C ILE A 154 3.75 9.76 -7.94
N GLY A 155 4.30 9.95 -9.15
CA GLY A 155 5.06 11.13 -9.56
C GLY A 155 4.24 12.27 -10.16
N LYS A 156 2.89 12.15 -10.19
CA LYS A 156 1.95 12.96 -10.97
C LYS A 156 1.99 12.64 -12.46
N GLY A 157 0.87 12.84 -13.15
CA GLY A 157 0.70 12.31 -14.51
C GLY A 157 0.69 10.78 -14.56
N GLU A 158 0.67 10.22 -15.75
CA GLU A 158 0.74 8.78 -15.99
C GLU A 158 1.94 8.48 -16.87
N HIS A 159 2.98 7.89 -16.29
CA HIS A 159 4.22 7.53 -17.00
C HIS A 159 4.51 6.06 -16.83
N SER A 160 5.09 5.44 -17.86
CA SER A 160 5.57 4.06 -17.76
C SER A 160 6.70 3.95 -16.72
N LEU A 161 6.92 2.73 -16.21
CA LEU A 161 8.05 2.48 -15.31
C LEU A 161 9.39 2.82 -15.99
N LYS A 162 9.52 2.58 -17.30
CA LYS A 162 10.69 2.89 -18.10
C LYS A 162 10.96 4.41 -18.18
N GLU A 163 9.91 5.20 -18.33
CA GLU A 163 10.01 6.65 -18.45
C GLU A 163 10.19 7.37 -17.10
N THR A 164 9.99 6.69 -15.99
CA THR A 164 10.11 7.29 -14.65
C THR A 164 11.52 7.13 -14.12
N PRO A 165 12.34 8.21 -14.01
CA PRO A 165 13.77 8.11 -13.66
C PRO A 165 14.01 8.02 -12.15
N GLN A 166 13.25 7.19 -11.46
CA GLN A 166 13.35 6.87 -10.04
C GLN A 166 12.98 5.40 -9.80
N SER A 167 13.41 4.84 -8.68
CA SER A 167 13.11 3.46 -8.31
C SER A 167 11.69 3.34 -7.77
N ILE A 168 10.81 2.67 -8.51
CA ILE A 168 9.41 2.44 -8.13
C ILE A 168 9.09 0.95 -8.25
N THR A 169 8.45 0.40 -7.24
CA THR A 169 7.81 -0.92 -7.25
C THR A 169 6.30 -0.75 -7.21
N VAL A 170 5.59 -1.50 -8.04
CA VAL A 170 4.12 -1.58 -8.02
C VAL A 170 3.69 -2.97 -7.56
N ILE A 171 2.93 -3.03 -6.47
CA ILE A 171 2.25 -4.24 -6.03
C ILE A 171 0.85 -4.20 -6.60
N THR A 172 0.63 -4.99 -7.64
CA THR A 172 -0.61 -5.02 -8.43
C THR A 172 -1.74 -5.75 -7.72
N ARG A 173 -2.99 -5.56 -8.17
CA ARG A 173 -4.13 -6.30 -7.62
C ARG A 173 -3.95 -7.81 -7.69
N LYS A 174 -3.48 -8.32 -8.85
CA LYS A 174 -3.19 -9.75 -8.99
C LYS A 174 -2.19 -10.25 -7.95
N MET A 175 -1.13 -9.51 -7.67
CA MET A 175 -0.13 -9.91 -6.68
C MET A 175 -0.69 -9.86 -5.26
N LEU A 176 -1.52 -8.85 -4.93
CA LEU A 176 -2.23 -8.77 -3.66
C LEU A 176 -3.11 -10.00 -3.43
N ASP A 177 -3.84 -10.41 -4.48
CA ASP A 177 -4.76 -11.55 -4.42
C ASP A 177 -4.02 -12.89 -4.36
N ASP A 178 -3.02 -13.11 -5.22
CA ASP A 178 -2.30 -14.38 -5.31
C ASP A 178 -1.54 -14.71 -4.01
N GLN A 179 -0.93 -13.71 -3.38
CA GLN A 179 -0.23 -13.89 -2.11
C GLN A 179 -1.11 -13.67 -0.88
N ASN A 180 -2.42 -13.37 -1.06
CA ASN A 180 -3.36 -13.08 0.03
C ASN A 180 -2.84 -11.96 0.97
N LEU A 181 -2.37 -10.84 0.36
CA LEU A 181 -1.86 -9.68 1.08
C LEU A 181 -3.01 -8.76 1.45
N ASN A 182 -3.43 -8.82 2.69
CA ASN A 182 -4.61 -8.10 3.17
C ASN A 182 -4.27 -6.82 3.95
N THR A 183 -3.01 -6.64 4.37
CA THR A 183 -2.58 -5.46 5.13
C THR A 183 -1.35 -4.82 4.49
N ILE A 184 -1.14 -3.53 4.78
CA ILE A 184 0.02 -2.79 4.26
C ILE A 184 1.34 -3.40 4.73
N GLU A 185 1.40 -3.93 5.95
CA GLU A 185 2.61 -4.59 6.47
C GLU A 185 2.99 -5.79 5.61
N GLN A 186 2.00 -6.62 5.25
CA GLN A 186 2.22 -7.77 4.36
C GLN A 186 2.70 -7.33 2.97
N VAL A 187 2.15 -6.24 2.44
CA VAL A 187 2.57 -5.64 1.16
C VAL A 187 4.03 -5.20 1.25
N MET A 188 4.39 -4.45 2.30
CA MET A 188 5.74 -3.92 2.48
C MET A 188 6.77 -5.02 2.73
N GLU A 189 6.41 -6.12 3.40
CA GLU A 189 7.28 -7.30 3.56
C GLU A 189 7.62 -8.00 2.23
N LYS A 190 6.73 -7.93 1.24
CA LYS A 190 6.93 -8.50 -0.10
C LYS A 190 7.54 -7.51 -1.09
N THR A 191 7.57 -6.22 -0.74
CA THR A 191 8.11 -5.17 -1.60
C THR A 191 9.65 -5.21 -1.63
N PRO A 192 10.29 -5.28 -2.79
CA PRO A 192 11.74 -5.19 -2.92
C PRO A 192 12.32 -3.93 -2.26
N GLY A 193 13.44 -4.08 -1.57
CA GLY A 193 14.17 -2.96 -0.95
C GLY A 193 13.53 -2.40 0.33
N ILE A 194 12.44 -2.98 0.82
CA ILE A 194 11.77 -2.54 2.04
C ILE A 194 12.05 -3.51 3.20
N THR A 195 12.38 -2.95 4.35
CA THR A 195 12.47 -3.66 5.63
C THR A 195 11.33 -3.20 6.53
N VAL A 196 10.57 -4.16 7.06
CA VAL A 196 9.53 -3.91 8.06
C VAL A 196 10.12 -4.14 9.45
N TYR A 197 9.86 -3.23 10.36
CA TYR A 197 10.37 -3.25 11.72
C TYR A 197 9.21 -3.06 12.71
N ASP A 198 9.01 -4.00 13.63
CA ASP A 198 7.99 -3.89 14.68
C ASP A 198 8.43 -2.87 15.73
N SER A 199 7.60 -1.85 15.94
CA SER A 199 7.81 -0.88 17.00
C SER A 199 7.45 -1.50 18.36
N PRO A 200 8.32 -1.43 19.37
CA PRO A 200 7.95 -1.87 20.71
C PRO A 200 6.75 -1.11 21.31
N MET A 201 6.49 0.09 20.81
CA MET A 201 5.38 0.96 21.23
C MET A 201 4.10 0.76 20.40
N GLY A 202 4.06 -0.31 19.60
CA GLY A 202 2.98 -0.62 18.66
C GLY A 202 3.19 -0.04 17.26
N GLY A 203 2.53 -0.65 16.27
CA GLY A 203 2.65 -0.32 14.85
C GLY A 203 3.94 -0.83 14.19
N LYS A 204 4.10 -0.50 12.93
CA LYS A 204 5.24 -0.91 12.11
C LYS A 204 5.99 0.32 11.59
N TYR A 205 7.29 0.17 11.43
CA TYR A 205 8.15 1.12 10.72
C TYR A 205 8.62 0.51 9.42
N PHE A 206 8.59 1.27 8.34
CA PHE A 206 9.11 0.86 7.05
C PHE A 206 10.43 1.58 6.79
N TYR A 207 11.43 0.82 6.35
CA TYR A 207 12.73 1.35 6.00
C TYR A 207 13.06 1.04 4.55
N SER A 208 13.58 2.05 3.86
CA SER A 208 14.13 1.92 2.51
C SER A 208 15.53 2.52 2.50
N ARG A 209 16.48 1.83 1.87
CA ARG A 209 17.88 2.32 1.76
C ARG A 209 18.49 2.71 3.11
N GLY A 210 18.10 2.04 4.20
CA GLY A 210 18.61 2.32 5.55
C GLY A 210 17.95 3.50 6.26
N PHE A 211 17.05 4.26 5.62
CA PHE A 211 16.29 5.36 6.22
C PHE A 211 14.86 4.94 6.48
N ARG A 212 14.25 5.52 7.52
CA ARG A 212 12.86 5.32 7.85
C ARG A 212 11.96 6.12 6.92
N MET A 213 10.89 5.49 6.42
CA MET A 213 9.80 6.16 5.71
C MET A 213 8.92 6.88 6.73
N THR A 214 8.83 8.19 6.67
CA THR A 214 8.04 8.99 7.61
C THR A 214 7.15 9.96 6.87
N GLY A 215 5.83 9.88 7.11
CA GLY A 215 4.86 10.87 6.63
C GLY A 215 4.72 11.01 5.11
N GLN A 216 5.21 10.07 4.31
CA GLN A 216 5.21 10.11 2.85
C GLN A 216 4.13 9.21 2.26
N TYR A 217 2.88 9.41 2.69
CA TYR A 217 1.74 8.64 2.21
C TYR A 217 0.83 9.49 1.33
N GLN A 218 0.37 8.89 0.23
CA GLN A 218 -0.59 9.46 -0.69
C GLN A 218 -1.79 8.52 -0.87
N TYR A 219 -2.96 9.09 -1.05
CA TYR A 219 -4.17 8.40 -1.49
C TYR A 219 -4.60 8.99 -2.84
N ASP A 220 -4.57 8.18 -3.90
CA ASP A 220 -4.78 8.63 -5.29
C ASP A 220 -3.90 9.84 -5.66
N GLY A 221 -2.67 9.86 -5.18
CA GLY A 221 -1.73 10.96 -5.38
C GLY A 221 -1.91 12.16 -4.46
N VAL A 222 -2.93 12.20 -3.58
CA VAL A 222 -3.14 13.28 -2.60
C VAL A 222 -2.31 13.01 -1.35
N PRO A 223 -1.38 13.89 -0.97
CA PRO A 223 -0.54 13.69 0.21
C PRO A 223 -1.32 13.95 1.51
N LEU A 224 -1.21 13.00 2.46
CA LEU A 224 -1.71 13.14 3.83
C LEU A 224 -0.61 12.97 4.86
N ASP A 225 -0.81 13.57 6.03
CA ASP A 225 0.10 13.45 7.17
C ASP A 225 -0.52 12.58 8.25
N ILE A 226 -0.40 11.27 8.06
CA ILE A 226 -0.98 10.25 8.91
C ILE A 226 0.02 9.73 9.93
N GLY A 227 -0.44 9.54 11.17
CA GLY A 227 0.38 9.10 12.29
C GLY A 227 0.03 9.86 13.56
N SER A 228 0.24 9.24 14.73
CA SER A 228 -0.03 9.90 16.02
C SER A 228 1.03 10.93 16.39
N SER A 229 0.75 11.76 17.36
CA SER A 229 1.69 12.74 17.90
C SER A 229 2.81 12.10 18.71
N TYR A 230 2.55 10.95 19.31
CA TYR A 230 3.48 10.25 20.21
C TYR A 230 4.16 9.06 19.53
N VAL A 231 3.39 8.12 19.01
CA VAL A 231 3.92 6.97 18.29
C VAL A 231 3.97 7.33 16.82
N GLN A 232 5.16 7.70 16.36
CA GLN A 232 5.39 7.95 14.93
C GLN A 232 5.43 6.65 14.10
N ALA A 233 4.97 5.53 14.67
CA ALA A 233 4.75 4.31 13.92
C ALA A 233 3.59 4.53 12.95
N ASP A 234 3.72 3.94 11.79
CA ASP A 234 2.67 3.97 10.78
C ASP A 234 1.52 3.11 11.29
N ALA A 235 0.61 3.73 12.05
CA ALA A 235 -0.58 3.09 12.62
C ALA A 235 -1.63 2.87 11.52
N PHE A 236 -1.18 2.33 10.37
CA PHE A 236 -2.07 1.98 9.28
C PHE A 236 -2.63 0.61 9.49
N ASN A 237 -3.91 0.55 9.59
CA ASN A 237 -4.66 -0.69 9.53
C ASN A 237 -5.47 -0.79 8.24
N SER A 238 -5.02 -0.14 7.15
CA SER A 238 -5.76 -0.18 5.88
C SER A 238 -5.72 -1.57 5.28
N ASP A 239 -6.91 -2.11 5.05
CA ASP A 239 -7.10 -3.35 4.32
C ASP A 239 -6.91 -3.14 2.82
N MET A 240 -6.20 -4.04 2.18
CA MET A 240 -5.89 -3.93 0.75
C MET A 240 -7.08 -4.25 -0.16
N ALA A 241 -8.22 -4.70 0.36
CA ALA A 241 -9.41 -5.01 -0.45
C ALA A 241 -9.94 -3.83 -1.26
N ILE A 242 -9.76 -2.60 -0.74
CA ILE A 242 -10.29 -1.37 -1.36
C ILE A 242 -9.34 -0.72 -2.37
N TYR A 243 -8.11 -1.26 -2.51
CA TYR A 243 -7.09 -0.70 -3.39
C TYR A 243 -6.88 -1.56 -4.64
N ASP A 244 -6.73 -0.90 -5.78
CA ASP A 244 -6.29 -1.49 -7.04
C ASP A 244 -4.82 -1.90 -6.96
N ARG A 245 -3.97 -1.01 -6.45
CA ARG A 245 -2.53 -1.23 -6.32
C ARG A 245 -1.91 -0.37 -5.25
N VAL A 246 -0.67 -0.72 -4.89
CA VAL A 246 0.21 0.08 -4.03
C VAL A 246 1.49 0.40 -4.81
N GLU A 247 1.79 1.68 -4.96
CA GLU A 247 3.02 2.16 -5.60
C GLU A 247 4.00 2.60 -4.51
N VAL A 248 5.22 2.06 -4.53
CA VAL A 248 6.27 2.33 -3.54
C VAL A 248 7.48 2.95 -4.23
N LEU A 249 7.73 4.23 -3.97
CA LEU A 249 8.90 4.95 -4.44
C LEU A 249 10.01 4.91 -3.40
N ARG A 250 11.25 4.66 -3.82
CA ARG A 250 12.44 4.64 -2.97
C ARG A 250 13.33 5.85 -3.25
N GLY A 251 13.89 6.44 -2.19
CA GLY A 251 14.71 7.65 -2.27
C GLY A 251 13.94 8.94 -2.01
N ALA A 252 14.56 10.10 -2.18
CA ALA A 252 13.96 11.39 -1.89
C ALA A 252 12.72 11.66 -2.77
N ALA A 253 11.62 12.02 -2.13
CA ALA A 253 10.30 12.22 -2.74
C ALA A 253 9.71 13.62 -2.53
N GLY A 254 10.58 14.63 -2.41
CA GLY A 254 10.17 16.00 -2.04
C GLY A 254 9.24 16.69 -3.04
N MET A 255 9.29 16.31 -4.31
CA MET A 255 8.37 16.81 -5.34
C MET A 255 6.91 16.45 -5.06
N MET A 256 6.65 15.30 -4.44
CA MET A 256 5.29 14.79 -4.22
C MET A 256 4.58 15.50 -3.08
N LYS A 257 5.27 15.67 -1.94
CA LYS A 257 4.67 16.21 -0.71
C LYS A 257 5.38 17.46 -0.17
N GLY A 258 6.69 17.59 -0.39
CA GLY A 258 7.55 18.63 0.21
C GLY A 258 8.25 18.14 1.46
N ALA A 259 7.67 18.36 2.64
CA ALA A 259 8.25 17.87 3.90
C ALA A 259 8.03 16.36 4.10
N GLY A 260 9.09 15.66 4.50
CA GLY A 260 9.01 14.22 4.81
C GLY A 260 10.38 13.56 4.94
N GLY A 261 10.37 12.22 5.09
CA GLY A 261 11.58 11.43 5.27
C GLY A 261 12.32 11.14 3.96
N THR A 262 13.60 10.82 4.09
CA THR A 262 14.54 10.59 2.97
C THR A 262 14.35 9.22 2.29
N ALA A 263 13.57 8.34 2.88
CA ALA A 263 13.47 6.94 2.47
C ALA A 263 12.62 6.69 1.22
N GLY A 264 11.59 7.51 0.97
CA GLY A 264 10.65 7.31 -0.13
C GLY A 264 9.21 7.59 0.26
N GLY A 265 8.27 7.15 -0.59
CA GLY A 265 6.84 7.35 -0.38
C GLY A 265 6.00 6.18 -0.87
N VAL A 266 4.76 6.13 -0.40
CA VAL A 266 3.76 5.10 -0.76
C VAL A 266 2.51 5.80 -1.28
N ASN A 267 2.01 5.36 -2.43
CA ASN A 267 0.73 5.80 -2.98
C ASN A 267 -0.26 4.64 -3.01
N PHE A 268 -1.37 4.80 -2.32
CA PHE A 268 -2.50 3.88 -2.34
C PHE A 268 -3.48 4.30 -3.41
N VAL A 269 -3.64 3.49 -4.45
CA VAL A 269 -4.59 3.75 -5.53
C VAL A 269 -5.83 2.90 -5.30
N ARG A 270 -6.97 3.57 -5.08
CA ARG A 270 -8.22 2.90 -4.75
C ARG A 270 -8.88 2.27 -5.97
N LYS A 271 -9.76 1.29 -5.72
CA LYS A 271 -10.66 0.72 -6.71
C LYS A 271 -11.71 1.74 -7.13
N ARG A 272 -12.08 1.72 -8.42
CA ARG A 272 -13.07 2.63 -9.03
C ARG A 272 -14.34 1.88 -9.42
N GLY A 273 -15.38 2.62 -9.78
CA GLY A 273 -16.56 2.07 -10.44
C GLY A 273 -16.18 1.36 -11.75
N GLN A 274 -16.81 0.23 -12.04
CA GLN A 274 -16.50 -0.61 -13.18
C GLN A 274 -17.48 -0.39 -14.33
N ASP A 275 -16.98 -0.51 -15.55
CA ASP A 275 -17.79 -0.34 -16.77
C ASP A 275 -18.71 -1.56 -17.04
N THR A 276 -18.35 -2.72 -16.48
CA THR A 276 -19.11 -3.95 -16.59
C THR A 276 -19.58 -4.44 -15.21
N PRO A 277 -20.79 -5.04 -15.13
CA PRO A 277 -21.23 -5.66 -13.88
C PRO A 277 -20.25 -6.72 -13.44
N HIS A 278 -19.88 -6.68 -12.18
CA HIS A 278 -18.97 -7.64 -11.56
C HIS A 278 -19.34 -7.84 -10.10
N THR A 279 -19.36 -9.09 -9.66
CA THR A 279 -19.53 -9.43 -8.24
C THR A 279 -18.57 -10.56 -7.87
N GLN A 280 -17.69 -10.28 -6.93
CA GLN A 280 -16.77 -11.27 -6.38
C GLN A 280 -17.12 -11.55 -4.92
N LEU A 281 -17.30 -12.83 -4.60
CA LEU A 281 -17.38 -13.34 -3.23
C LEU A 281 -16.07 -14.05 -2.91
N SER A 282 -15.46 -13.75 -1.76
CA SER A 282 -14.24 -14.42 -1.31
C SER A 282 -14.37 -14.83 0.14
N LEU A 283 -14.09 -16.10 0.42
CA LEU A 283 -14.03 -16.66 1.77
C LEU A 283 -12.66 -17.27 1.98
N SER A 284 -12.07 -17.05 3.14
CA SER A 284 -10.82 -17.72 3.50
C SER A 284 -10.82 -18.20 4.94
N ALA A 285 -10.10 -19.31 5.17
CA ALA A 285 -9.86 -19.90 6.46
C ALA A 285 -8.39 -20.29 6.58
N GLY A 286 -7.78 -20.01 7.72
CA GLY A 286 -6.36 -20.27 7.90
C GLY A 286 -5.96 -20.62 9.33
N THR A 287 -4.69 -20.89 9.50
CA THR A 287 -4.07 -21.17 10.80
C THR A 287 -4.35 -20.03 11.76
N TRP A 288 -4.48 -20.35 13.05
CA TRP A 288 -4.79 -19.44 14.16
C TRP A 288 -6.18 -18.78 14.01
N ASP A 289 -7.20 -19.61 13.73
CA ASP A 289 -8.60 -19.19 13.63
C ASP A 289 -8.81 -17.96 12.74
N ASN A 290 -8.03 -17.90 11.67
CA ASN A 290 -8.08 -16.80 10.71
C ASN A 290 -9.21 -17.05 9.70
N TYR A 291 -10.30 -16.34 9.86
CA TYR A 291 -11.47 -16.39 8.98
C TYR A 291 -11.73 -15.02 8.37
N ARG A 292 -11.88 -14.95 7.05
CA ARG A 292 -12.18 -13.71 6.32
C ARG A 292 -13.28 -13.94 5.29
N GLY A 293 -14.23 -13.02 5.26
CA GLY A 293 -15.24 -12.90 4.22
C GLY A 293 -15.13 -11.56 3.51
N GLN A 294 -15.30 -11.54 2.18
CA GLN A 294 -15.31 -10.36 1.35
C GLN A 294 -16.38 -10.44 0.29
N VAL A 295 -17.08 -9.34 0.09
CA VAL A 295 -17.96 -9.08 -1.06
C VAL A 295 -17.42 -7.85 -1.75
N ASP A 296 -17.21 -7.93 -3.07
CA ASP A 296 -16.79 -6.83 -3.93
C ASP A 296 -17.71 -6.82 -5.16
N THR A 297 -18.51 -5.78 -5.30
CA THR A 297 -19.49 -5.69 -6.38
C THR A 297 -19.48 -4.30 -6.99
N GLY A 298 -19.65 -4.23 -8.31
CA GLY A 298 -19.65 -2.98 -9.04
C GLY A 298 -20.26 -3.12 -10.44
N GLY A 299 -20.35 -2.00 -11.13
CA GLY A 299 -20.84 -1.93 -12.49
C GLY A 299 -21.56 -0.62 -12.80
N PRO A 300 -22.09 -0.48 -14.01
CA PRO A 300 -22.89 0.66 -14.41
C PRO A 300 -24.21 0.68 -13.62
N LEU A 301 -24.60 1.86 -13.15
CA LEU A 301 -25.83 2.11 -12.39
C LEU A 301 -26.96 2.73 -13.24
N ASN A 302 -26.65 3.04 -14.49
CA ASN A 302 -27.63 3.49 -15.47
C ASN A 302 -27.38 2.86 -16.84
N ASP A 303 -28.37 2.84 -17.70
CA ASP A 303 -28.32 2.21 -19.04
C ASP A 303 -27.25 2.85 -19.96
N ALA A 304 -26.91 4.10 -19.74
CA ALA A 304 -25.90 4.81 -20.53
C ALA A 304 -24.46 4.51 -20.07
N GLY A 305 -24.27 3.81 -18.95
CA GLY A 305 -22.93 3.54 -18.39
C GLY A 305 -22.21 4.77 -17.83
N THR A 306 -22.88 5.93 -17.81
CA THR A 306 -22.26 7.20 -17.36
C THR A 306 -22.20 7.36 -15.84
N ILE A 307 -22.87 6.49 -15.09
CA ILE A 307 -22.79 6.38 -13.64
C ILE A 307 -22.36 4.97 -13.30
N ARG A 308 -21.20 4.84 -12.67
CA ARG A 308 -20.63 3.56 -12.27
C ARG A 308 -20.44 3.53 -10.78
N GLY A 309 -20.72 2.39 -10.18
CA GLY A 309 -20.62 2.20 -8.75
C GLY A 309 -19.72 1.03 -8.37
N ARG A 310 -19.25 1.05 -7.14
CA ARG A 310 -18.58 -0.08 -6.50
C ARG A 310 -18.85 -0.11 -5.01
N ALA A 311 -18.99 -1.31 -4.45
CA ALA A 311 -19.06 -1.55 -3.02
C ALA A 311 -18.15 -2.72 -2.65
N VAL A 312 -17.36 -2.54 -1.59
CA VAL A 312 -16.53 -3.61 -1.02
C VAL A 312 -16.82 -3.69 0.47
N VAL A 313 -17.14 -4.90 0.94
CA VAL A 313 -17.33 -5.18 2.36
C VAL A 313 -16.43 -6.34 2.76
N THR A 314 -15.65 -6.16 3.82
CA THR A 314 -14.83 -7.24 4.36
C THR A 314 -15.04 -7.37 5.87
N GLN A 315 -14.95 -8.59 6.34
CA GLN A 315 -14.86 -8.92 7.76
C GLN A 315 -13.80 -9.99 7.95
N GLN A 316 -12.88 -9.77 8.88
CA GLN A 316 -11.87 -10.74 9.27
C GLN A 316 -11.83 -10.89 10.78
N THR A 317 -11.63 -12.10 11.26
CA THR A 317 -11.28 -12.41 12.63
C THR A 317 -10.10 -13.37 12.63
N ARG A 318 -9.11 -13.14 13.47
CA ARG A 318 -7.97 -14.05 13.62
C ARG A 318 -7.38 -13.99 15.01
N GLN A 319 -6.75 -15.07 15.43
CA GLN A 319 -5.77 -15.03 16.50
C GLN A 319 -4.39 -14.79 15.90
N TYR A 320 -3.45 -14.33 16.73
CA TYR A 320 -2.03 -14.30 16.34
C TYR A 320 -1.37 -15.62 16.73
N PHE A 321 -0.16 -15.86 16.23
CA PHE A 321 0.60 -17.06 16.59
C PHE A 321 1.15 -17.05 18.03
N TYR A 322 0.98 -15.95 18.73
CA TYR A 322 1.42 -15.74 20.10
C TYR A 322 0.24 -15.63 21.07
N ASP A 323 0.54 -15.90 22.35
CA ASP A 323 -0.45 -15.96 23.42
C ASP A 323 -1.18 -14.62 23.59
N VAL A 324 -2.46 -14.65 23.96
CA VAL A 324 -3.37 -13.53 24.20
C VAL A 324 -3.55 -12.53 23.04
N GLY A 325 -3.08 -12.89 21.83
CA GLY A 325 -3.17 -12.03 20.66
C GLY A 325 -4.38 -12.35 19.78
N GLU A 326 -5.25 -11.35 19.53
CA GLU A 326 -6.38 -11.48 18.60
C GLU A 326 -6.59 -10.20 17.78
N ARG A 327 -7.32 -10.31 16.67
CA ARG A 327 -7.68 -9.17 15.84
C ARG A 327 -9.00 -9.41 15.11
N ARG A 328 -9.82 -8.35 15.06
CA ARG A 328 -11.04 -8.26 14.26
C ARG A 328 -10.97 -7.00 13.40
N ASP A 329 -11.20 -7.15 12.10
CA ASP A 329 -11.25 -6.07 11.13
C ASP A 329 -12.61 -6.07 10.44
N GLN A 330 -13.19 -4.88 10.25
CA GLN A 330 -14.38 -4.65 9.43
C GLN A 330 -14.15 -3.45 8.53
N ILE A 331 -14.44 -3.60 7.24
CA ILE A 331 -14.26 -2.54 6.26
C ILE A 331 -15.49 -2.45 5.37
N TYR A 332 -15.93 -1.22 5.17
CA TYR A 332 -17.00 -0.84 4.27
C TYR A 332 -16.45 0.21 3.31
N TYR A 333 -16.53 -0.04 2.03
CA TYR A 333 -16.07 0.88 0.98
C TYR A 333 -17.17 1.05 -0.06
N GLY A 334 -17.32 2.29 -0.53
CA GLY A 334 -18.17 2.64 -1.66
C GLY A 334 -17.47 3.64 -2.56
N ALA A 335 -17.64 3.49 -3.88
CA ALA A 335 -17.19 4.45 -4.89
C ALA A 335 -18.27 4.67 -5.93
N LEU A 336 -18.33 5.90 -6.44
CA LEU A 336 -19.20 6.32 -7.54
C LEU A 336 -18.37 7.14 -8.52
N ASP A 337 -18.48 6.84 -9.80
CA ASP A 337 -17.89 7.59 -10.89
C ASP A 337 -19.01 8.10 -11.79
N PHE A 338 -18.99 9.40 -12.10
CA PHE A 338 -19.96 10.10 -12.93
C PHE A 338 -19.24 10.71 -14.13
N ASP A 339 -19.57 10.28 -15.33
CA ASP A 339 -19.18 10.96 -16.55
C ASP A 339 -20.15 12.10 -16.79
N LEU A 340 -19.74 13.31 -16.37
CA LEU A 340 -20.54 14.54 -16.53
C LEU A 340 -20.60 15.00 -17.98
N SER A 341 -19.59 14.61 -18.76
CA SER A 341 -19.50 14.75 -20.20
C SER A 341 -18.42 13.78 -20.72
N ASP A 342 -18.26 13.68 -22.05
CA ASP A 342 -17.22 12.87 -22.70
C ASP A 342 -15.80 13.25 -22.25
N TYR A 343 -15.63 14.45 -21.68
CA TYR A 343 -14.33 15.01 -21.26
C TYR A 343 -14.20 15.21 -19.75
N THR A 344 -15.25 14.88 -18.97
CA THR A 344 -15.27 15.22 -17.54
C THR A 344 -15.81 14.08 -16.71
N THR A 345 -14.97 13.52 -15.85
CA THR A 345 -15.36 12.48 -14.87
C THR A 345 -15.21 13.02 -13.46
N LEU A 346 -16.26 12.86 -12.64
CA LEU A 346 -16.28 13.11 -11.20
C LEU A 346 -16.27 11.78 -10.45
N GLY A 347 -15.31 11.56 -9.59
CA GLY A 347 -15.23 10.41 -8.72
C GLY A 347 -15.49 10.77 -7.26
N LEU A 348 -16.30 9.98 -6.58
CA LEU A 348 -16.56 10.07 -5.14
C LEU A 348 -16.29 8.73 -4.47
N GLY A 349 -15.85 8.73 -3.22
CA GLY A 349 -15.62 7.47 -2.49
C GLY A 349 -15.65 7.67 -1.00
N MET A 350 -15.95 6.58 -0.29
CA MET A 350 -15.94 6.51 1.16
C MET A 350 -15.39 5.15 1.60
N ALA A 351 -14.52 5.15 2.60
CA ALA A 351 -14.10 3.96 3.33
C ALA A 351 -14.36 4.15 4.82
N TYR A 352 -14.91 3.12 5.48
CA TYR A 352 -15.01 3.05 6.93
C TYR A 352 -14.33 1.77 7.42
N GLU A 353 -13.41 1.91 8.34
CA GLU A 353 -12.62 0.84 8.93
C GLU A 353 -12.85 0.81 10.45
N ASP A 354 -13.11 -0.38 11.00
CA ASP A 354 -13.23 -0.64 12.44
C ASP A 354 -12.32 -1.82 12.80
N VAL A 355 -11.33 -1.56 13.62
CA VAL A 355 -10.30 -2.54 14.00
C VAL A 355 -10.25 -2.64 15.53
N ASP A 356 -10.37 -3.88 16.02
CA ASP A 356 -10.19 -4.24 17.43
C ASP A 356 -9.09 -5.31 17.51
N ALA A 357 -7.99 -5.01 18.18
CA ALA A 357 -6.81 -5.88 18.19
C ALA A 357 -6.12 -5.90 19.55
N THR A 358 -5.44 -7.02 19.83
CA THR A 358 -4.56 -7.20 20.98
C THR A 358 -3.16 -7.62 20.46
N PRO A 359 -2.40 -6.71 19.80
CA PRO A 359 -1.04 -7.03 19.38
C PRO A 359 -0.09 -7.20 20.58
N CYS A 360 1.01 -7.91 20.38
CA CYS A 360 2.04 -8.03 21.40
C CYS A 360 2.93 -6.78 21.40
N TRP A 361 2.79 -5.94 22.45
CA TRP A 361 3.66 -4.78 22.66
C TRP A 361 4.94 -5.14 23.41
N GLY A 362 5.93 -4.27 23.36
CA GLY A 362 7.20 -4.41 24.06
C GLY A 362 8.14 -5.42 23.44
N GLY A 363 7.62 -6.46 22.82
CA GLY A 363 8.43 -7.59 22.34
C GLY A 363 9.13 -8.34 23.48
N LEU A 364 10.08 -9.18 23.11
CA LEU A 364 10.81 -10.02 24.07
C LEU A 364 12.14 -9.36 24.50
N PRO A 365 12.54 -9.49 25.75
CA PRO A 365 13.89 -9.16 26.20
C PRO A 365 14.89 -10.25 25.80
N ARG A 366 16.15 -10.03 26.13
CA ARG A 366 17.26 -10.96 25.99
C ARG A 366 17.93 -11.18 27.35
N TYR A 367 18.89 -12.09 27.43
CA TYR A 367 19.84 -12.09 28.53
C TYR A 367 20.64 -10.78 28.56
N ALA A 368 21.15 -10.39 29.73
CA ALA A 368 21.90 -9.16 29.92
C ALA A 368 23.14 -9.05 29.03
N ASP A 369 23.67 -10.17 28.54
CA ASP A 369 24.79 -10.25 27.59
C ASP A 369 24.35 -10.16 26.12
N GLY A 370 23.05 -9.95 25.86
CA GLY A 370 22.47 -9.87 24.52
C GLY A 370 22.09 -11.23 23.88
N SER A 371 22.45 -12.35 24.56
CA SER A 371 22.14 -13.68 24.03
C SER A 371 20.64 -14.03 24.09
N ASP A 372 20.21 -14.97 23.23
CA ASP A 372 18.82 -15.35 23.06
C ASP A 372 18.29 -16.19 24.22
N LEU A 373 17.15 -15.80 24.81
CA LEU A 373 16.43 -16.57 25.83
C LEU A 373 15.83 -17.89 25.29
N LYS A 374 15.73 -18.05 23.98
CA LYS A 374 15.12 -19.21 23.31
C LYS A 374 13.68 -19.53 23.76
N LEU A 375 12.93 -18.51 24.13
CA LEU A 375 11.52 -18.65 24.50
C LEU A 375 10.70 -19.23 23.34
N SER A 376 9.52 -19.80 23.63
CA SER A 376 8.59 -20.21 22.59
C SER A 376 8.28 -19.02 21.64
N ARG A 377 8.04 -19.29 20.35
CA ARG A 377 7.55 -18.26 19.44
C ARG A 377 6.17 -17.73 19.85
N SER A 378 5.39 -18.56 20.55
CA SER A 378 4.09 -18.15 21.07
C SER A 378 4.18 -17.20 22.28
N THR A 379 5.36 -17.05 22.89
CA THR A 379 5.51 -16.20 24.06
C THR A 379 5.20 -14.74 23.73
N CYS A 380 4.17 -14.20 24.37
CA CYS A 380 3.89 -12.78 24.51
C CYS A 380 3.89 -12.43 25.98
N LEU A 381 4.43 -11.29 26.36
CA LEU A 381 4.59 -10.90 27.76
C LEU A 381 3.49 -9.92 28.25
N ASN A 382 2.52 -9.70 27.40
CA ASN A 382 1.40 -8.78 27.64
C ASN A 382 0.38 -9.36 28.61
N THR A 383 -0.46 -8.48 29.13
CA THR A 383 -1.64 -8.85 29.91
C THR A 383 -2.86 -9.11 28.99
N ALA A 384 -3.79 -9.92 29.44
CA ALA A 384 -5.00 -10.25 28.66
C ALA A 384 -5.97 -9.07 28.46
N TRP A 385 -5.82 -7.99 29.24
CA TRP A 385 -6.61 -6.77 29.09
C TRP A 385 -6.02 -5.76 28.10
N ASN A 386 -4.83 -6.02 27.56
CA ASN A 386 -4.28 -5.16 26.52
C ASN A 386 -5.26 -5.06 25.35
N ASN A 387 -5.44 -3.85 24.82
CA ASN A 387 -6.33 -3.63 23.68
C ASN A 387 -5.88 -2.44 22.82
N GLN A 388 -6.30 -2.48 21.57
CA GLN A 388 -6.19 -1.40 20.62
C GLN A 388 -7.47 -1.38 19.78
N ARG A 389 -8.19 -0.27 19.81
CA ARG A 389 -9.38 -0.05 18.98
C ARG A 389 -9.15 1.15 18.10
N SER A 390 -9.40 1.02 16.82
CA SER A 390 -9.25 2.10 15.85
C SER A 390 -10.46 2.16 14.94
N LYS A 391 -10.99 3.36 14.72
CA LYS A 391 -12.07 3.63 13.77
C LYS A 391 -11.63 4.75 12.84
N ARG A 392 -11.70 4.48 11.54
CA ARG A 392 -11.34 5.46 10.52
C ARG A 392 -12.45 5.61 9.51
N ALA A 393 -12.82 6.85 9.21
CA ALA A 393 -13.68 7.20 8.10
C ALA A 393 -12.88 8.08 7.13
N THR A 394 -12.76 7.64 5.87
CA THR A 394 -12.04 8.36 4.81
C THR A 394 -12.98 8.63 3.66
N TYR A 395 -13.02 9.88 3.21
CA TYR A 395 -13.82 10.33 2.08
C TYR A 395 -12.89 10.82 0.97
N PHE A 396 -13.21 10.46 -0.26
CA PHE A 396 -12.47 10.77 -1.46
C PHE A 396 -13.32 11.54 -2.43
N GLY A 397 -12.74 12.50 -3.11
CA GLY A 397 -13.38 13.21 -4.22
C GLY A 397 -12.33 13.57 -5.25
N ASP A 398 -12.60 13.31 -6.53
CA ASP A 398 -11.71 13.70 -7.62
C ASP A 398 -12.50 14.11 -8.86
N LEU A 399 -11.93 15.04 -9.60
CA LEU A 399 -12.41 15.51 -10.89
C LEU A 399 -11.28 15.43 -11.90
N LYS A 400 -11.53 14.77 -13.02
CA LYS A 400 -10.68 14.80 -14.21
C LYS A 400 -11.44 15.54 -15.31
N HIS A 401 -10.78 16.51 -15.96
CA HIS A 401 -11.31 17.22 -17.12
C HIS A 401 -10.27 17.31 -18.22
N GLU A 402 -10.60 16.82 -19.40
CA GLU A 402 -9.76 16.88 -20.59
C GLU A 402 -10.17 18.11 -21.41
N PHE A 403 -9.30 19.13 -21.46
CA PHE A 403 -9.54 20.32 -22.27
C PHE A 403 -9.47 20.04 -23.76
N ASN A 404 -8.59 19.10 -24.12
CA ASN A 404 -8.37 18.56 -25.45
C ASN A 404 -7.48 17.30 -25.33
N ASP A 405 -7.11 16.71 -26.44
CA ASP A 405 -6.29 15.47 -26.49
C ASP A 405 -4.92 15.60 -25.80
N ASN A 406 -4.43 16.82 -25.63
CA ASN A 406 -3.10 17.09 -25.09
C ASN A 406 -3.10 17.66 -23.66
N TRP A 407 -4.18 18.20 -23.17
CA TRP A 407 -4.22 18.89 -21.87
C TRP A 407 -5.36 18.42 -20.99
N ALA A 408 -5.03 18.04 -19.78
CA ALA A 408 -5.99 17.63 -18.77
C ALA A 408 -5.77 18.32 -17.42
N LEU A 409 -6.86 18.54 -16.70
CA LEU A 409 -6.89 18.99 -15.32
C LEU A 409 -7.29 17.83 -14.44
N LYS A 410 -6.55 17.61 -13.35
CA LYS A 410 -6.95 16.73 -12.26
C LYS A 410 -7.02 17.50 -10.95
N VAL A 411 -8.14 17.35 -10.24
CA VAL A 411 -8.32 17.86 -8.87
C VAL A 411 -8.73 16.69 -8.00
N ALA A 412 -8.05 16.47 -6.87
CA ALA A 412 -8.38 15.39 -5.96
C ALA A 412 -8.29 15.86 -4.51
N GLY A 413 -9.21 15.41 -3.69
CA GLY A 413 -9.27 15.70 -2.26
C GLY A 413 -9.53 14.47 -1.42
N VAL A 414 -8.96 14.44 -0.23
CA VAL A 414 -9.16 13.38 0.76
C VAL A 414 -9.40 14.01 2.12
N TYR A 415 -10.42 13.52 2.81
CA TYR A 415 -10.71 13.80 4.21
C TYR A 415 -10.64 12.50 4.99
N SER A 416 -9.91 12.45 6.10
CA SER A 416 -9.84 11.28 6.97
C SER A 416 -10.04 11.68 8.43
N LYS A 417 -10.92 10.98 9.12
CA LYS A 417 -11.07 11.05 10.58
C LYS A 417 -10.71 9.70 11.18
N ASN A 418 -9.76 9.70 12.12
CA ASN A 418 -9.32 8.52 12.84
C ASN A 418 -9.45 8.73 14.35
N THR A 419 -10.07 7.78 15.03
CA THR A 419 -10.07 7.70 16.49
C THR A 419 -9.43 6.39 16.91
N GLN A 420 -8.59 6.42 17.95
CA GLN A 420 -7.90 5.23 18.41
C GLN A 420 -7.75 5.27 19.92
N ASP A 421 -8.25 4.23 20.57
CA ASP A 421 -8.07 3.98 22.00
C ASP A 421 -7.12 2.79 22.17
N MET A 422 -6.11 2.93 23.05
CA MET A 422 -5.19 1.84 23.36
C MET A 422 -4.93 1.80 24.87
N GLU A 423 -4.89 0.61 25.41
CA GLU A 423 -4.40 0.34 26.76
C GLU A 423 -3.56 -0.93 26.72
N TYR A 424 -2.34 -0.83 27.21
CA TYR A 424 -1.45 -1.99 27.22
C TYR A 424 -0.41 -1.93 28.32
N ALA A 425 0.10 -3.10 28.68
CA ALA A 425 1.28 -3.23 29.51
C ALA A 425 2.22 -4.30 28.97
N PHE A 426 3.50 -4.07 29.18
CA PHE A 426 4.57 -5.02 28.84
C PHE A 426 5.75 -4.87 29.80
N PRO A 427 6.56 -5.92 30.02
CA PRO A 427 7.75 -5.82 30.85
C PRO A 427 8.91 -5.17 30.06
N SER A 428 9.71 -4.39 30.78
CA SER A 428 10.94 -3.79 30.24
C SER A 428 12.09 -4.04 31.21
N GLY A 429 13.13 -4.69 30.72
CA GLY A 429 14.33 -5.02 31.49
C GLY A 429 15.01 -6.26 30.92
N THR A 430 16.28 -6.41 31.26
CA THR A 430 17.10 -7.55 30.85
C THR A 430 16.90 -8.76 31.76
N VAL A 431 17.15 -9.95 31.26
CA VAL A 431 17.15 -11.18 32.07
C VAL A 431 18.59 -11.50 32.47
N PRO A 432 18.91 -11.70 33.77
CA PRO A 432 20.21 -12.12 34.18
C PRO A 432 20.62 -13.48 33.57
N VAL A 433 21.85 -13.62 33.15
CA VAL A 433 22.33 -14.87 32.55
C VAL A 433 22.20 -16.01 33.57
N GLY A 434 21.54 -17.11 33.16
CA GLY A 434 21.33 -18.29 34.03
C GLY A 434 20.15 -18.15 34.99
N ALA A 435 19.35 -17.08 34.92
CA ALA A 435 18.15 -16.93 35.73
C ALA A 435 17.12 -18.01 35.41
N THR A 436 16.46 -18.55 36.43
CA THR A 436 15.34 -19.50 36.31
C THR A 436 13.97 -18.83 36.55
N SER A 437 13.98 -17.59 37.02
CA SER A 437 12.81 -16.75 37.22
C SER A 437 13.22 -15.28 37.10
N THR A 438 12.25 -14.40 36.80
CA THR A 438 12.47 -12.93 36.76
C THR A 438 11.40 -12.22 37.55
N ASP A 439 11.73 -11.00 37.96
CA ASP A 439 10.82 -10.05 38.62
C ASP A 439 10.90 -8.73 37.84
N THR A 440 10.44 -8.77 36.56
CA THR A 440 10.64 -7.67 35.62
C THR A 440 9.57 -6.61 35.76
N LEU A 441 10.00 -5.36 35.78
CA LEU A 441 9.15 -4.19 35.88
C LEU A 441 8.18 -4.12 34.71
N MET A 442 6.88 -3.85 34.99
CA MET A 442 5.88 -3.61 33.97
C MET A 442 5.72 -2.13 33.69
N ILE A 443 5.67 -1.78 32.42
CA ILE A 443 5.30 -0.45 31.92
C ILE A 443 3.88 -0.54 31.40
N GLY A 444 2.96 0.24 31.98
CA GLY A 444 1.59 0.40 31.51
C GLY A 444 1.41 1.70 30.75
N SER A 445 0.51 1.72 29.79
CA SER A 445 0.24 2.89 28.95
C SER A 445 -1.21 2.95 28.54
N ILE A 446 -1.78 4.15 28.53
CA ILE A 446 -3.08 4.47 27.96
C ILE A 446 -2.92 5.55 26.89
N PHE A 447 -3.72 5.46 25.83
CA PHE A 447 -3.72 6.40 24.71
C PHE A 447 -5.13 6.62 24.21
N ASP A 448 -5.43 7.87 23.86
CA ASP A 448 -6.65 8.30 23.20
C ASP A 448 -6.25 9.26 22.08
N TYR A 449 -6.51 8.89 20.83
CA TYR A 449 -6.17 9.67 19.66
C TYR A 449 -7.44 10.08 18.90
N ASP A 450 -7.62 11.38 18.67
CA ASP A 450 -8.65 11.94 17.78
C ASP A 450 -7.94 12.80 16.73
N GLN A 451 -7.93 12.31 15.49
CA GLN A 451 -7.14 12.88 14.41
C GLN A 451 -8.01 13.16 13.21
N VAL A 452 -7.78 14.31 12.58
CA VAL A 452 -8.48 14.74 11.37
C VAL A 452 -7.45 15.26 10.37
N ASP A 453 -7.47 14.65 9.19
CA ASP A 453 -6.57 14.97 8.09
C ASP A 453 -7.34 15.43 6.85
N TYR A 454 -6.84 16.47 6.20
CA TYR A 454 -7.34 16.98 4.92
C TYR A 454 -6.18 17.04 3.92
N GLY A 455 -6.44 16.59 2.72
CA GLY A 455 -5.53 16.73 1.59
C GLY A 455 -6.27 17.24 0.37
N LEU A 456 -5.64 18.11 -0.39
CA LEU A 456 -6.09 18.57 -1.70
C LEU A 456 -4.90 18.65 -2.63
N ASP A 457 -5.07 18.19 -3.85
CA ASP A 457 -4.10 18.29 -4.92
C ASP A 457 -4.80 18.69 -6.22
N ALA A 458 -4.22 19.65 -6.94
CA ALA A 458 -4.73 20.07 -8.24
C ALA A 458 -3.56 20.32 -9.20
N TYR A 459 -3.64 19.74 -10.39
CA TYR A 459 -2.63 19.98 -11.41
C TYR A 459 -3.23 19.90 -12.81
N VAL A 460 -2.56 20.59 -13.71
CA VAL A 460 -2.72 20.46 -15.15
C VAL A 460 -1.52 19.73 -15.68
N ASP A 461 -1.75 18.70 -16.47
CA ASP A 461 -0.72 18.01 -17.24
C ASP A 461 -1.03 18.17 -18.73
N GLY A 462 0.02 18.32 -19.51
CA GLY A 462 -0.18 18.51 -20.93
C GLY A 462 1.05 18.40 -21.78
N LYS A 463 0.81 18.13 -23.05
CA LYS A 463 1.80 18.00 -24.10
C LYS A 463 1.75 19.20 -25.03
N PHE A 464 2.92 19.62 -25.48
CA PHE A 464 3.05 20.72 -26.42
C PHE A 464 4.24 20.53 -27.36
N ASP A 465 4.07 20.99 -28.61
CA ASP A 465 5.15 20.93 -29.59
C ASP A 465 6.02 22.19 -29.52
N ALA A 466 7.32 22.00 -29.42
CA ALA A 466 8.30 23.06 -29.55
C ALA A 466 9.62 22.49 -30.12
N PHE A 467 10.33 23.28 -30.89
CA PHE A 467 11.62 22.93 -31.51
C PHE A 467 11.59 21.60 -32.31
N GLY A 468 10.41 21.25 -32.87
CA GLY A 468 10.22 20.04 -33.64
C GLY A 468 10.12 18.76 -32.83
N GLN A 469 9.89 18.86 -31.51
CA GLN A 469 9.71 17.75 -30.58
C GLN A 469 8.46 17.97 -29.71
N GLU A 470 7.81 16.88 -29.29
CA GLU A 470 6.75 16.90 -28.29
C GLU A 470 7.35 16.95 -26.88
N HIS A 471 6.94 17.93 -26.10
CA HIS A 471 7.33 18.13 -24.70
C HIS A 471 6.12 17.95 -23.80
N GLU A 472 6.38 17.71 -22.52
CA GLU A 472 5.32 17.60 -21.50
C GLU A 472 5.57 18.59 -20.37
N LEU A 473 4.49 19.15 -19.82
CA LEU A 473 4.51 20.06 -18.69
C LEU A 473 3.42 19.69 -17.70
N ILE A 474 3.81 19.52 -16.44
CA ILE A 474 2.92 19.38 -15.29
C ILE A 474 3.10 20.62 -14.42
N VAL A 475 2.01 21.29 -14.08
CA VAL A 475 1.99 22.41 -13.12
C VAL A 475 0.85 22.18 -12.14
N GLY A 476 1.16 22.24 -10.86
CA GLY A 476 0.18 21.98 -9.84
C GLY A 476 0.47 22.60 -8.49
N ALA A 477 -0.51 22.46 -7.60
CA ALA A 477 -0.39 22.86 -6.21
C ALA A 477 -1.15 21.86 -5.33
N ASN A 478 -0.65 21.68 -4.12
CA ASN A 478 -1.36 20.89 -3.11
C ASN A 478 -1.31 21.55 -1.73
N ALA A 479 -2.25 21.12 -0.90
CA ALA A 479 -2.34 21.54 0.48
C ALA A 479 -2.74 20.35 1.35
N SER A 480 -2.17 20.25 2.54
CA SER A 480 -2.61 19.32 3.57
C SER A 480 -2.71 20.00 4.93
N ARG A 481 -3.63 19.51 5.74
CA ARG A 481 -3.82 19.93 7.11
C ARG A 481 -4.11 18.71 7.96
N SER A 482 -3.36 18.56 9.06
CA SER A 482 -3.60 17.56 10.09
C SER A 482 -3.88 18.25 11.42
N ARG A 483 -4.86 17.76 12.15
CA ARG A 483 -5.13 18.10 13.54
C ARG A 483 -5.17 16.83 14.34
N LYS A 484 -4.41 16.80 15.44
CA LYS A 484 -4.28 15.69 16.35
C LYS A 484 -4.57 16.21 17.75
N ASP A 485 -5.65 15.72 18.35
CA ASP A 485 -6.08 16.00 19.72
C ASP A 485 -5.88 14.69 20.51
N ASP A 486 -4.63 14.46 20.90
CA ASP A 486 -4.19 13.19 21.44
C ASP A 486 -4.01 13.30 22.96
N PHE A 487 -4.22 12.20 23.67
CA PHE A 487 -3.87 12.04 25.06
C PHE A 487 -3.09 10.73 25.24
N TYR A 488 -2.07 10.77 26.09
CA TYR A 488 -1.42 9.54 26.54
C TYR A 488 -0.88 9.66 27.95
N ALA A 489 -0.76 8.54 28.65
CA ALA A 489 -0.05 8.46 29.92
C ALA A 489 0.69 7.13 30.03
N VAL A 490 1.94 7.21 30.47
CA VAL A 490 2.81 6.04 30.67
C VAL A 490 3.22 6.00 32.14
N ALA A 491 2.99 4.86 32.79
CA ALA A 491 3.29 4.66 34.20
C ALA A 491 4.03 3.34 34.45
N LEU A 492 4.80 3.29 35.53
CA LEU A 492 5.34 2.04 36.04
C LEU A 492 4.25 1.36 36.85
N LEU A 493 3.95 0.11 36.52
CA LEU A 493 2.94 -0.67 37.27
C LEU A 493 3.52 -1.26 38.55
N PRO A 494 2.69 -1.43 39.60
CA PRO A 494 3.13 -2.08 40.83
C PRO A 494 3.45 -3.57 40.63
N ASP A 495 2.76 -4.21 39.69
CA ASP A 495 2.93 -5.62 39.38
C ASP A 495 4.19 -5.88 38.56
N ARG A 496 4.70 -7.09 38.70
CA ARG A 496 5.91 -7.57 38.05
C ARG A 496 5.61 -8.79 37.17
N GLN A 497 6.42 -8.98 36.15
CA GLN A 497 6.28 -10.09 35.24
C GLN A 497 7.46 -11.06 35.31
N ASN A 498 7.15 -12.35 35.38
CA ASN A 498 8.18 -13.37 35.14
C ASN A 498 8.27 -13.67 33.65
N VAL A 499 9.31 -13.16 33.01
CA VAL A 499 9.55 -13.34 31.57
C VAL A 499 9.64 -14.81 31.14
N LEU A 500 10.13 -15.68 32.03
CA LEU A 500 10.33 -17.11 31.75
C LEU A 500 9.06 -17.95 31.98
N ASN A 501 8.06 -17.40 32.66
CA ASN A 501 6.74 -17.99 32.89
C ASN A 501 5.69 -16.87 33.04
N PRO A 502 5.21 -16.29 31.92
CA PRO A 502 4.37 -15.10 31.94
C PRO A 502 3.01 -15.30 32.61
N ASN A 503 2.59 -14.33 33.42
CA ASN A 503 1.24 -14.25 33.92
C ASN A 503 0.43 -13.20 33.14
N HIS A 504 -0.50 -13.65 32.31
CA HIS A 504 -1.36 -12.76 31.51
C HIS A 504 -2.53 -12.14 32.29
N HIS A 505 -2.77 -12.56 33.53
CA HIS A 505 -3.91 -12.13 34.37
C HIS A 505 -3.49 -11.16 35.47
N LEU A 506 -2.49 -10.31 35.22
CA LEU A 506 -2.17 -9.21 36.12
C LEU A 506 -3.32 -8.23 36.16
N PRO A 507 -3.55 -7.55 37.33
CA PRO A 507 -4.62 -6.59 37.49
C PRO A 507 -4.52 -5.46 36.46
N GLN A 508 -5.67 -5.03 35.94
CA GLN A 508 -5.77 -3.85 35.07
C GLN A 508 -5.88 -2.60 35.97
N PRO A 509 -4.93 -1.63 35.86
CA PRO A 509 -5.05 -0.36 36.54
C PRO A 509 -6.24 0.44 35.99
N ASP A 510 -6.84 1.27 36.78
CA ASP A 510 -7.80 2.25 36.30
C ASP A 510 -7.10 3.51 35.71
N GLU A 511 -7.84 4.33 34.99
CA GLU A 511 -7.32 5.57 34.38
C GLU A 511 -6.74 6.50 35.45
N SER A 512 -7.33 6.57 36.66
CA SER A 512 -6.88 7.43 37.74
C SER A 512 -5.48 7.05 38.23
N PHE A 513 -5.14 5.75 38.16
CA PHE A 513 -3.79 5.29 38.47
C PHE A 513 -2.77 5.88 37.50
N TYR A 514 -3.06 5.83 36.21
CA TYR A 514 -2.17 6.38 35.18
C TYR A 514 -2.00 7.89 35.35
N LEU A 515 -3.08 8.62 35.58
CA LEU A 515 -3.03 10.06 35.78
C LEU A 515 -2.18 10.46 37.03
N ALA A 516 -2.31 9.71 38.11
CA ALA A 516 -1.56 9.98 39.35
C ALA A 516 -0.09 9.55 39.29
N ASN A 517 0.24 8.51 38.50
CA ASN A 517 1.56 7.87 38.50
C ASN A 517 2.32 8.03 37.18
N ALA A 518 1.83 8.83 36.23
CA ALA A 518 2.46 9.02 34.95
C ALA A 518 3.92 9.48 35.11
N THR A 519 4.83 8.74 34.48
CA THR A 519 6.24 9.13 34.35
C THR A 519 6.48 10.00 33.12
N ARG A 520 5.55 9.99 32.19
CA ARG A 520 5.46 10.87 31.02
C ARG A 520 4.06 10.79 30.42
N GLY A 521 3.66 11.82 29.71
CA GLY A 521 2.37 11.86 29.01
C GLY A 521 1.70 13.20 29.17
N GLY A 522 0.44 13.25 28.81
CA GLY A 522 -0.46 14.38 28.90
C GLY A 522 -1.23 14.63 27.63
N PRO A 523 -2.11 15.62 27.60
CA PRO A 523 -2.79 16.03 26.37
C PRO A 523 -1.82 16.70 25.39
N VAL A 524 -2.02 16.44 24.08
CA VAL A 524 -1.26 16.99 22.99
C VAL A 524 -2.21 17.49 21.91
N ASP A 525 -2.29 18.80 21.66
CA ASP A 525 -2.94 19.41 20.51
C ASP A 525 -1.84 19.73 19.48
N MET A 526 -1.79 18.98 18.38
CA MET A 526 -0.83 19.21 17.29
C MET A 526 -1.59 19.59 16.02
N ARG A 527 -1.12 20.66 15.38
CA ARG A 527 -1.67 21.16 14.13
C ARG A 527 -0.56 21.30 13.11
N ILE A 528 -0.69 20.54 12.01
CA ILE A 528 0.25 20.60 10.90
C ILE A 528 -0.48 21.20 9.69
N LYS A 529 0.16 22.17 9.04
CA LYS A 529 -0.29 22.76 7.77
C LYS A 529 0.86 22.74 6.80
N GLN A 530 0.61 22.23 5.61
CA GLN A 530 1.58 22.24 4.53
C GLN A 530 0.87 22.57 3.22
N TYR A 531 1.49 23.40 2.41
CA TYR A 531 1.07 23.67 1.04
C TYR A 531 2.27 23.92 0.16
N GLY A 532 2.10 23.75 -1.15
CA GLY A 532 3.18 24.01 -2.08
C GLY A 532 2.69 24.03 -3.52
N ALA A 533 3.46 24.70 -4.35
CA ALA A 533 3.31 24.70 -5.79
C ALA A 533 4.48 23.93 -6.41
N TYR A 534 4.21 23.18 -7.47
CA TYR A 534 5.21 22.37 -8.15
C TYR A 534 5.04 22.43 -9.66
N SER A 535 6.14 22.21 -10.36
CA SER A 535 6.14 22.06 -11.79
C SER A 535 7.19 21.02 -12.21
N THR A 536 6.87 20.25 -13.24
CA THR A 536 7.79 19.31 -13.89
C THR A 536 7.67 19.48 -15.39
N ALA A 537 8.78 19.74 -16.07
CA ALA A 537 8.88 19.78 -17.52
C ALA A 537 9.69 18.58 -17.99
N ARG A 538 9.16 17.83 -18.96
CA ARG A 538 9.86 16.76 -19.68
C ARG A 538 10.16 17.28 -21.08
N LEU A 539 11.42 17.58 -21.32
CA LEU A 539 11.90 18.23 -22.54
C LEU A 539 12.60 17.19 -23.41
N LYS A 540 12.00 16.81 -24.51
CA LYS A 540 12.64 15.94 -25.51
C LYS A 540 13.65 16.77 -26.29
N LEU A 541 14.93 16.56 -25.99
CA LEU A 541 16.02 17.33 -26.59
C LEU A 541 16.43 16.75 -27.98
N ALA A 542 16.24 15.45 -28.15
CA ALA A 542 16.43 14.69 -29.37
C ALA A 542 15.66 13.37 -29.25
N ASP A 543 15.47 12.61 -30.31
CA ASP A 543 14.73 11.34 -30.25
C ASP A 543 15.18 10.39 -29.13
N PRO A 544 16.49 10.16 -28.88
CA PRO A 544 16.89 9.29 -27.78
C PRO A 544 17.04 10.03 -26.43
N LEU A 545 16.90 11.36 -26.36
CA LEU A 545 17.32 12.15 -25.21
C LEU A 545 16.21 13.02 -24.62
N THR A 546 15.77 12.71 -23.39
CA THR A 546 14.78 13.48 -22.63
C THR A 546 15.43 14.05 -21.37
N PHE A 547 15.28 15.36 -21.14
CA PHE A 547 15.65 16.04 -19.91
C PHE A 547 14.39 16.32 -19.09
N VAL A 548 14.39 15.92 -17.83
CA VAL A 548 13.30 16.24 -16.89
C VAL A 548 13.82 17.22 -15.87
N LEU A 549 13.10 18.31 -15.73
CA LEU A 549 13.39 19.34 -14.73
C LEU A 549 12.14 19.60 -13.91
N GLY A 550 12.23 19.47 -12.60
CA GLY A 550 11.14 19.72 -11.68
C GLY A 550 11.58 20.57 -10.50
N SER A 551 10.66 21.30 -9.94
CA SER A 551 10.86 22.06 -8.71
C SER A 551 9.55 22.18 -7.95
N ARG A 552 9.66 22.13 -6.63
CA ARG A 552 8.56 22.44 -5.71
C ARG A 552 8.99 23.52 -4.74
N VAL A 553 8.10 24.46 -4.48
CA VAL A 553 8.23 25.45 -3.40
C VAL A 553 7.21 25.10 -2.33
N SER A 554 7.65 24.95 -1.10
CA SER A 554 6.83 24.49 0.02
C SER A 554 6.81 25.45 1.19
N TRP A 555 5.65 25.52 1.85
CA TRP A 555 5.45 26.18 3.14
C TRP A 555 4.93 25.11 4.11
N TYR A 556 5.56 25.06 5.27
CA TYR A 556 5.21 24.11 6.34
C TYR A 556 5.08 24.86 7.66
N LYS A 557 4.08 24.49 8.45
CA LYS A 557 3.92 24.93 9.82
C LYS A 557 3.36 23.80 10.67
N SER A 558 4.05 23.50 11.78
CA SER A 558 3.54 22.61 12.85
C SER A 558 3.52 23.39 14.15
N GLU A 559 2.40 23.36 14.84
CA GLU A 559 2.21 23.91 16.18
C GLU A 559 1.81 22.76 17.11
N THR A 560 2.49 22.61 18.22
CA THR A 560 2.20 21.60 19.23
C THR A 560 2.07 22.26 20.57
N ASP A 561 0.90 22.14 21.18
CA ASP A 561 0.63 22.52 22.56
C ASP A 561 0.40 21.24 23.36
N SER A 562 1.19 21.02 24.39
CA SER A 562 1.10 19.83 25.22
C SER A 562 1.24 20.14 26.70
N VAL A 563 0.78 19.23 27.55
CA VAL A 563 1.09 19.25 28.97
C VAL A 563 1.84 17.99 29.31
N SER A 564 3.08 18.11 29.73
CA SER A 564 3.89 16.96 30.14
C SER A 564 3.62 16.62 31.60
N PHE A 565 3.11 15.41 31.86
CA PHE A 565 2.86 14.90 33.19
C PHE A 565 4.10 14.24 33.79
N TRP A 566 4.31 14.52 35.06
CA TRP A 566 5.26 13.80 35.90
C TRP A 566 4.64 13.64 37.29
N ARG A 567 4.28 12.41 37.68
CA ARG A 567 3.67 12.05 38.96
C ARG A 567 2.48 12.94 39.33
N GLY A 568 1.55 13.15 38.39
CA GLY A 568 0.34 13.94 38.59
C GLY A 568 0.50 15.47 38.42
N GLU A 569 1.74 15.97 38.34
CA GLU A 569 2.01 17.38 38.03
C GLU A 569 2.14 17.59 36.51
N GLY A 570 1.52 18.66 36.00
CA GLY A 570 1.50 18.97 34.59
C GLY A 570 2.30 20.23 34.25
N THR A 571 3.26 20.13 33.35
CA THR A 571 4.03 21.27 32.83
C THR A 571 3.61 21.56 31.39
N PRO A 572 3.09 22.78 31.09
CA PRO A 572 2.77 23.17 29.71
C PRO A 572 4.05 23.29 28.86
N ILE A 573 3.99 22.73 27.65
CA ILE A 573 5.05 22.81 26.66
C ILE A 573 4.42 23.21 25.33
N SER A 574 4.97 24.26 24.69
CA SER A 574 4.57 24.66 23.34
C SER A 574 5.78 24.67 22.42
N SER A 575 5.60 24.16 21.22
CA SER A 575 6.63 24.18 20.18
C SER A 575 6.04 24.54 18.82
N GLU A 576 6.85 25.23 18.01
CA GLU A 576 6.50 25.58 16.63
C GLU A 576 7.66 25.22 15.71
N ALA A 577 7.34 24.56 14.58
CA ALA A 577 8.21 24.38 13.45
C ALA A 577 7.62 25.13 12.25
N LYS A 578 8.42 25.97 11.59
CA LYS A 578 7.97 26.75 10.45
C LYS A 578 9.08 26.82 9.40
N GLU A 579 8.71 26.40 8.17
CA GLU A 579 9.55 26.55 6.98
C GLU A 579 8.79 27.38 5.94
N THR A 580 9.49 28.29 5.29
CA THR A 580 8.86 29.22 4.35
C THR A 580 9.63 29.24 3.05
N GLY A 581 8.95 28.92 1.95
CA GLY A 581 9.54 28.96 0.61
C GLY A 581 10.66 27.95 0.41
N GLN A 582 10.59 26.79 1.09
CA GLN A 582 11.59 25.74 0.93
C GLN A 582 11.51 25.13 -0.46
N VAL A 583 12.59 25.23 -1.22
CA VAL A 583 12.69 24.70 -2.58
C VAL A 583 13.23 23.27 -2.54
N THR A 584 12.54 22.36 -3.22
CA THR A 584 12.98 20.97 -3.45
C THR A 584 13.12 20.73 -4.95
N PRO A 585 14.35 20.74 -5.50
CA PRO A 585 14.61 20.50 -6.90
C PRO A 585 14.56 19.00 -7.25
N PHE A 586 14.24 18.74 -8.51
CA PHE A 586 14.34 17.45 -9.17
C PHE A 586 14.92 17.65 -10.57
N ALA A 587 15.87 16.80 -10.97
CA ALA A 587 16.39 16.80 -12.32
C ALA A 587 16.71 15.37 -12.74
N ALA A 588 16.44 15.05 -14.02
CA ALA A 588 16.85 13.78 -14.57
C ALA A 588 17.16 13.89 -16.07
N LEU A 589 18.06 13.02 -16.52
CA LEU A 589 18.38 12.81 -17.92
C LEU A 589 18.04 11.35 -18.25
N LEU A 590 17.23 11.15 -19.29
CA LEU A 590 16.90 9.84 -19.81
C LEU A 590 17.48 9.73 -21.22
N PHE A 591 18.08 8.59 -21.51
CA PHE A 591 18.63 8.27 -22.80
C PHE A 591 18.10 6.91 -23.28
N ASP A 592 17.26 6.91 -24.29
CA ASP A 592 16.73 5.71 -24.91
C ASP A 592 17.83 5.03 -25.72
N ILE A 593 18.36 3.93 -25.20
CA ILE A 593 19.37 3.11 -25.88
C ILE A 593 18.74 2.44 -27.10
N ASN A 594 17.49 2.02 -26.94
CA ASN A 594 16.61 1.50 -27.97
C ASN A 594 15.14 1.55 -27.44
N ASP A 595 14.19 1.05 -28.24
CA ASP A 595 12.75 1.08 -27.89
C ASP A 595 12.42 0.39 -26.57
N ASN A 596 13.24 -0.58 -26.14
CA ASN A 596 13.01 -1.35 -24.94
C ASN A 596 13.82 -0.89 -23.73
N LEU A 597 14.95 -0.19 -23.91
CA LEU A 597 15.92 0.14 -22.88
C LEU A 597 16.17 1.63 -22.78
N THR A 598 16.05 2.18 -21.58
CA THR A 598 16.36 3.58 -21.26
C THR A 598 17.37 3.63 -20.12
N ALA A 599 18.50 4.29 -20.33
CA ALA A 599 19.43 4.68 -19.28
C ALA A 599 18.98 6.00 -18.66
N TYR A 600 19.20 6.18 -17.37
CA TYR A 600 18.87 7.44 -16.71
C TYR A 600 19.87 7.82 -15.62
N ALA A 601 19.97 9.12 -15.39
CA ALA A 601 20.60 9.70 -14.19
C ALA A 601 19.63 10.68 -13.58
N SER A 602 19.46 10.65 -12.25
CA SER A 602 18.54 11.56 -11.56
C SER A 602 19.06 12.09 -10.23
N TYR A 603 18.54 13.24 -9.87
CA TYR A 603 18.75 13.93 -8.62
C TYR A 603 17.42 14.37 -8.04
N ALA A 604 17.19 14.15 -6.73
CA ALA A 604 15.99 14.56 -6.01
C ALA A 604 16.33 15.00 -4.60
N ASP A 605 15.69 16.07 -4.12
CA ASP A 605 15.78 16.54 -2.74
C ASP A 605 14.48 16.28 -1.98
N ILE A 606 14.61 16.34 -0.65
CA ILE A 606 13.52 16.41 0.33
C ILE A 606 14.00 17.12 1.58
N PHE A 607 13.09 17.71 2.34
CA PHE A 607 13.42 18.33 3.63
C PHE A 607 12.52 17.78 4.74
N THR A 608 13.08 17.72 5.96
CA THR A 608 12.35 17.38 7.19
C THR A 608 12.47 18.53 8.18
N PRO A 609 11.36 19.18 8.56
CA PRO A 609 11.39 20.25 9.57
C PRO A 609 11.90 19.75 10.92
N GLN A 610 12.68 20.57 11.61
CA GLN A 610 13.30 20.26 12.90
C GLN A 610 12.93 21.29 14.00
N GLY A 611 11.72 21.83 13.97
CA GLY A 611 11.27 22.91 14.84
C GLY A 611 11.21 22.60 16.33
N ASN A 612 11.22 21.31 16.70
CA ASN A 612 11.25 20.87 18.10
C ASN A 612 12.65 21.01 18.71
N TYR A 613 13.68 21.24 17.90
CA TYR A 613 15.06 21.39 18.33
C TYR A 613 15.47 22.86 18.31
N LYS A 614 16.17 23.29 19.35
CA LYS A 614 16.66 24.67 19.50
C LYS A 614 18.16 24.70 19.65
N THR A 615 18.77 25.71 19.09
CA THR A 615 20.21 26.02 19.32
C THR A 615 20.42 26.54 20.74
N ILE A 616 21.67 26.67 21.18
CA ILE A 616 22.04 27.30 22.46
C ILE A 616 21.55 28.75 22.58
N THR A 617 21.31 29.42 21.46
CA THR A 617 20.74 30.77 21.41
C THR A 617 19.20 30.79 21.37
N GLY A 618 18.55 29.62 21.43
CA GLY A 618 17.09 29.47 21.34
C GLY A 618 16.50 29.56 19.92
N ALA A 619 17.34 29.71 18.89
CA ALA A 619 16.88 29.66 17.50
C ALA A 619 16.45 28.24 17.07
N THR A 620 15.46 28.14 16.20
CA THR A 620 15.05 26.85 15.59
C THR A 620 16.14 26.36 14.63
N LEU A 621 16.42 25.07 14.64
CA LEU A 621 17.33 24.45 13.70
C LEU A 621 16.83 24.54 12.25
N LYS A 622 17.76 24.59 11.30
CA LYS A 622 17.43 24.42 9.87
C LYS A 622 16.82 23.04 9.63
N PRO A 623 15.99 22.89 8.60
CA PRO A 623 15.48 21.57 8.25
C PRO A 623 16.61 20.61 7.87
N LEU A 624 16.45 19.35 8.21
CA LEU A 624 17.25 18.26 7.67
C LEU A 624 16.98 18.14 6.17
N ILE A 625 18.03 17.97 5.37
CA ILE A 625 17.94 17.80 3.92
C ILE A 625 18.34 16.38 3.53
N GLY A 626 17.48 15.72 2.77
CA GLY A 626 17.75 14.45 2.12
C GLY A 626 18.01 14.66 0.63
N GLN A 627 19.14 14.13 0.13
CA GLN A 627 19.56 14.22 -1.26
C GLN A 627 19.73 12.82 -1.82
N SER A 628 19.08 12.52 -2.96
CA SER A 628 19.14 11.22 -3.62
C SER A 628 19.70 11.37 -5.04
N TYR A 629 20.68 10.55 -5.36
CA TYR A 629 21.30 10.43 -6.68
C TYR A 629 21.09 9.01 -7.16
N GLU A 630 20.61 8.85 -8.40
CA GLU A 630 20.46 7.55 -9.03
C GLU A 630 21.08 7.55 -10.43
N LEU A 631 21.68 6.42 -10.79
CA LEU A 631 22.13 6.10 -12.15
C LEU A 631 21.65 4.68 -12.47
N GLY A 632 20.86 4.52 -13.52
CA GLY A 632 20.26 3.23 -13.78
C GLY A 632 19.90 2.97 -15.24
N ILE A 633 19.42 1.76 -15.47
CA ILE A 633 18.87 1.31 -16.74
C ILE A 633 17.51 0.68 -16.44
N LYS A 634 16.51 1.02 -17.23
CA LYS A 634 15.16 0.45 -17.17
C LYS A 634 14.81 -0.18 -18.52
N GLY A 635 14.11 -1.29 -18.44
CA GLY A 635 13.65 -2.02 -19.60
C GLY A 635 12.16 -2.27 -19.58
N GLU A 636 11.53 -2.14 -20.73
CA GLU A 636 10.14 -2.49 -21.02
C GLU A 636 10.12 -3.48 -22.19
N TRP A 637 9.54 -4.66 -21.95
CA TRP A 637 9.61 -5.79 -22.88
C TRP A 637 8.21 -6.34 -23.14
N PHE A 638 8.03 -6.97 -24.30
CA PHE A 638 6.76 -7.63 -24.66
C PHE A 638 5.55 -6.68 -24.56
N ASP A 639 5.69 -5.47 -25.13
CA ASP A 639 4.65 -4.43 -25.12
C ASP A 639 4.20 -4.01 -23.71
N GLY A 640 5.16 -3.91 -22.77
CA GLY A 640 4.93 -3.50 -21.39
C GLY A 640 4.53 -4.61 -20.44
N ARG A 641 4.43 -5.88 -20.89
CA ARG A 641 4.10 -7.02 -20.04
C ARG A 641 5.21 -7.42 -19.08
N LEU A 642 6.45 -7.02 -19.35
CA LEU A 642 7.60 -7.23 -18.48
C LEU A 642 8.38 -5.93 -18.32
N ASN A 643 8.61 -5.54 -17.08
CA ASN A 643 9.47 -4.43 -16.71
C ASN A 643 10.71 -4.93 -15.98
N SER A 644 11.84 -4.29 -16.21
CA SER A 644 13.10 -4.55 -15.52
C SER A 644 13.81 -3.25 -15.17
N SER A 645 14.54 -3.25 -14.06
CA SER A 645 15.36 -2.11 -13.66
C SER A 645 16.63 -2.55 -12.95
N PHE A 646 17.69 -1.81 -13.16
CA PHE A 646 18.91 -1.87 -12.38
C PHE A 646 19.38 -0.44 -12.11
N ASN A 647 19.67 -0.13 -10.84
CA ASN A 647 20.17 1.19 -10.50
C ASN A 647 21.25 1.14 -9.40
N LEU A 648 22.14 2.11 -9.48
CA LEU A 648 23.07 2.50 -8.43
C LEU A 648 22.49 3.73 -7.75
N PHE A 649 22.46 3.74 -6.43
CA PHE A 649 21.96 4.89 -5.67
C PHE A 649 22.96 5.39 -4.63
N ARG A 650 22.88 6.68 -4.36
CA ARG A 650 23.51 7.34 -3.21
C ARG A 650 22.53 8.33 -2.62
N THR A 651 22.19 8.14 -1.35
CA THR A 651 21.31 9.03 -0.59
C THR A 651 22.12 9.63 0.56
N ILE A 652 22.09 10.93 0.71
CA ILE A 652 22.78 11.69 1.77
C ILE A 652 21.71 12.41 2.57
N GLN A 653 21.74 12.23 3.88
CA GLN A 653 20.96 12.99 4.83
C GLN A 653 21.94 13.92 5.56
N LYS A 654 21.70 15.21 5.58
CA LYS A 654 22.54 16.21 6.20
C LYS A 654 21.73 17.19 7.04
N ASP A 655 22.45 17.98 7.86
CA ASP A 655 21.85 18.95 8.78
C ASP A 655 20.90 18.28 9.82
N ALA A 656 21.11 17.01 10.16
CA ALA A 656 20.33 16.34 11.19
C ALA A 656 20.60 16.95 12.57
N ALA A 657 19.54 17.13 13.36
CA ALA A 657 19.65 17.58 14.73
C ALA A 657 20.44 16.59 15.58
N GLN A 658 21.41 17.08 16.31
CA GLN A 658 22.19 16.34 17.30
C GLN A 658 22.39 17.19 18.53
N ASP A 659 22.60 16.58 19.69
CA ASP A 659 22.86 17.30 20.93
C ASP A 659 24.10 18.17 20.75
N ASP A 660 24.01 19.44 21.22
CA ASP A 660 25.12 20.38 21.17
C ASP A 660 26.01 20.16 22.41
N PRO A 661 27.26 19.70 22.25
CA PRO A 661 28.18 19.53 23.39
C PRO A 661 28.45 20.78 24.18
N ALA A 662 28.24 21.97 23.59
CA ALA A 662 28.37 23.23 24.28
C ALA A 662 27.21 23.55 25.23
N CYS A 663 26.14 22.79 25.19
CA CYS A 663 24.95 22.96 26.02
C CYS A 663 25.10 22.23 27.34
N PRO A 664 25.12 22.94 28.50
CA PRO A 664 25.43 22.33 29.80
C PRO A 664 24.47 21.24 30.25
N ASP A 665 23.22 21.24 29.75
CA ASP A 665 22.12 20.40 30.19
C ASP A 665 21.53 19.50 29.07
N SER A 666 22.21 19.43 27.92
CA SER A 666 21.78 18.67 26.75
C SER A 666 20.36 19.05 26.26
N THR A 667 19.91 20.29 26.55
CA THR A 667 18.56 20.75 26.14
C THR A 667 18.58 21.45 24.78
N CYS A 668 19.77 21.72 24.21
CA CYS A 668 19.92 22.35 22.92
C CYS A 668 20.60 21.42 21.89
N SER A 669 20.40 21.74 20.64
CA SER A 669 20.86 20.94 19.51
C SER A 669 21.56 21.77 18.44
N GLN A 670 22.33 21.08 17.59
CA GLN A 670 23.02 21.66 16.44
C GLN A 670 22.74 20.85 15.16
N ASN A 671 22.87 21.51 13.99
CA ASN A 671 22.77 20.90 12.68
C ASN A 671 24.11 20.27 12.25
N SER A 672 24.53 19.15 12.85
CA SER A 672 25.84 18.53 12.60
C SER A 672 25.77 17.13 12.02
N GLY A 673 24.60 16.45 12.14
CA GLY A 673 24.49 15.07 11.70
C GLY A 673 24.48 14.92 10.19
N LYS A 674 25.30 14.00 9.65
CA LYS A 674 25.33 13.64 8.25
C LYS A 674 25.50 12.13 8.06
N VAL A 675 24.60 11.54 7.30
CA VAL A 675 24.55 10.10 7.04
C VAL A 675 24.46 9.85 5.54
N ARG A 676 25.17 8.82 5.08
CA ARG A 676 25.11 8.35 3.70
C ARG A 676 24.60 6.92 3.65
N ALA A 677 23.67 6.66 2.73
CA ALA A 677 23.35 5.33 2.25
C ALA A 677 23.70 5.21 0.77
N GLN A 678 24.30 4.10 0.38
CA GLN A 678 24.63 3.84 -1.03
C GLN A 678 24.53 2.34 -1.33
N GLY A 679 24.28 2.00 -2.58
CA GLY A 679 24.15 0.61 -2.99
C GLY A 679 23.61 0.46 -4.38
N PHE A 680 22.99 -0.68 -4.64
CA PHE A 680 22.32 -0.97 -5.89
C PHE A 680 21.04 -1.76 -5.66
N GLU A 681 20.14 -1.63 -6.62
CA GLU A 681 18.87 -2.34 -6.67
C GLU A 681 18.68 -2.94 -8.06
N ALA A 682 18.17 -4.15 -8.11
CA ALA A 682 17.76 -4.83 -9.34
C ALA A 682 16.35 -5.37 -9.15
N GLU A 683 15.46 -5.14 -10.11
CA GLU A 683 14.06 -5.57 -10.04
C GLU A 683 13.56 -6.00 -11.41
N VAL A 684 12.74 -7.04 -11.41
CA VAL A 684 12.00 -7.54 -12.58
C VAL A 684 10.56 -7.79 -12.14
N SER A 685 9.59 -7.30 -12.92
CA SER A 685 8.16 -7.48 -12.65
C SER A 685 7.36 -7.72 -13.93
N GLY A 686 6.45 -8.69 -13.92
CA GLY A 686 5.57 -9.02 -15.05
C GLY A 686 5.77 -10.41 -15.61
N GLU A 687 5.40 -10.62 -16.87
CA GLU A 687 5.44 -11.90 -17.55
C GLU A 687 6.82 -12.17 -18.16
N VAL A 688 7.60 -13.04 -17.54
CA VAL A 688 8.98 -13.37 -17.97
C VAL A 688 8.98 -14.33 -19.18
N ILE A 689 8.11 -15.31 -19.11
CA ILE A 689 7.77 -16.25 -20.19
C ILE A 689 6.26 -16.45 -20.17
N ASP A 690 5.70 -16.96 -21.23
CA ASP A 690 4.26 -17.23 -21.32
C ASP A 690 3.74 -17.92 -20.04
N ARG A 691 2.67 -17.38 -19.45
CA ARG A 691 2.01 -17.87 -18.23
C ARG A 691 2.81 -17.78 -16.92
N LEU A 692 4.04 -17.24 -16.91
CA LEU A 692 4.82 -17.03 -15.69
C LEU A 692 4.87 -15.56 -15.32
N GLN A 693 4.13 -15.20 -14.30
CA GLN A 693 4.23 -13.90 -13.66
C GLN A 693 5.33 -13.93 -12.59
N LEU A 694 6.20 -12.94 -12.58
CA LEU A 694 7.32 -12.83 -11.64
C LEU A 694 7.39 -11.43 -11.05
N LEU A 695 7.63 -11.32 -9.74
CA LEU A 695 8.24 -10.17 -9.10
C LEU A 695 9.52 -10.65 -8.43
N ALA A 696 10.65 -10.13 -8.83
CA ALA A 696 11.94 -10.44 -8.23
C ALA A 696 12.73 -9.15 -8.00
N GLY A 697 13.22 -8.95 -6.81
CA GLY A 697 14.03 -7.80 -6.48
C GLY A 697 15.15 -8.14 -5.50
N TYR A 698 16.32 -7.57 -5.77
CA TYR A 698 17.48 -7.65 -4.90
C TYR A 698 18.01 -6.24 -4.60
N THR A 699 18.27 -5.98 -3.33
CA THR A 699 18.81 -4.69 -2.87
C THR A 699 20.05 -4.93 -2.02
N TYR A 700 21.11 -4.21 -2.33
CA TYR A 700 22.27 -4.05 -1.47
C TYR A 700 22.36 -2.61 -0.97
N THR A 701 22.46 -2.43 0.35
CA THR A 701 22.55 -1.12 0.98
C THR A 701 23.68 -1.08 1.99
N GLN A 702 24.55 -0.09 1.87
CA GLN A 702 25.56 0.25 2.86
C GLN A 702 25.28 1.64 3.43
N THR A 703 25.14 1.72 4.74
CA THR A 703 24.95 2.99 5.46
C THR A 703 26.23 3.37 6.21
N LYS A 704 26.47 4.66 6.35
CA LYS A 704 27.62 5.18 7.07
C LYS A 704 27.31 6.55 7.67
N VAL A 705 27.61 6.76 8.94
CA VAL A 705 27.69 8.08 9.55
C VAL A 705 28.92 8.79 9.00
N LEU A 706 28.76 9.97 8.45
CA LEU A 706 29.85 10.77 7.87
C LEU A 706 30.33 11.85 8.83
N GLU A 707 29.40 12.47 9.53
CA GLU A 707 29.62 13.53 10.50
C GLU A 707 28.65 13.35 11.66
N ASP A 708 29.17 13.35 12.89
CA ASP A 708 28.40 13.27 14.12
C ASP A 708 28.96 14.24 15.16
N ALA A 709 28.12 14.71 16.09
CA ALA A 709 28.57 15.54 17.22
C ALA A 709 29.60 14.78 18.10
N ASP A 710 29.43 13.47 18.22
CA ASP A 710 30.42 12.55 18.75
C ASP A 710 31.30 12.00 17.61
N VAL A 711 32.48 12.57 17.43
CA VAL A 711 33.44 12.18 16.38
C VAL A 711 33.78 10.69 16.40
N SER A 712 33.59 9.98 17.52
CA SER A 712 33.79 8.53 17.58
C SER A 712 32.77 7.75 16.76
N GLN A 713 31.64 8.34 16.43
CA GLN A 713 30.61 7.76 15.56
C GLN A 713 30.94 7.93 14.08
N ASP A 714 31.88 8.79 13.71
CA ASP A 714 32.28 8.98 12.32
C ASP A 714 32.84 7.67 11.73
N GLY A 715 32.25 7.29 10.62
CA GLY A 715 32.62 6.05 9.96
C GLY A 715 31.83 4.82 10.37
N VAL A 716 31.04 4.89 11.45
CA VAL A 716 30.21 3.78 11.94
C VAL A 716 29.02 3.54 10.99
N SER A 717 28.53 2.31 10.94
CA SER A 717 27.32 1.97 10.19
C SER A 717 26.08 2.55 10.88
N TYR A 718 25.21 3.17 10.10
CA TYR A 718 23.94 3.74 10.56
C TYR A 718 22.82 2.70 10.44
N ASN A 719 21.86 2.68 11.38
CA ASN A 719 20.70 1.78 11.38
C ASN A 719 21.04 0.32 11.07
N THR A 720 21.94 -0.26 11.85
CA THR A 720 22.47 -1.63 11.67
C THR A 720 21.41 -2.73 11.81
N TYR A 721 20.25 -2.41 12.34
CA TYR A 721 19.08 -3.31 12.39
C TYR A 721 18.34 -3.42 11.04
N VAL A 722 18.69 -2.60 10.05
CA VAL A 722 18.26 -2.78 8.66
C VAL A 722 19.27 -3.67 7.93
N PRO A 723 18.87 -4.82 7.35
CA PRO A 723 19.79 -5.72 6.66
C PRO A 723 20.45 -5.07 5.44
N ARG A 724 21.72 -5.40 5.18
CA ARG A 724 22.43 -4.89 4.00
C ARG A 724 21.98 -5.52 2.69
N HIS A 725 21.60 -6.79 2.73
CA HIS A 725 21.15 -7.55 1.56
C HIS A 725 19.70 -7.97 1.77
N LEU A 726 18.86 -7.65 0.81
CA LEU A 726 17.46 -8.04 0.76
C LEU A 726 17.17 -8.72 -0.58
N LEU A 727 16.54 -9.88 -0.55
CA LEU A 727 16.03 -10.58 -1.73
C LEU A 727 14.53 -10.85 -1.52
N ARG A 728 13.73 -10.47 -2.50
CA ARG A 728 12.29 -10.76 -2.57
C ARG A 728 12.01 -11.36 -3.94
N VAL A 729 11.51 -12.55 -3.96
CA VAL A 729 11.15 -13.25 -5.21
C VAL A 729 9.81 -13.93 -5.00
N TRP A 730 8.91 -13.72 -5.94
CA TRP A 730 7.65 -14.45 -6.03
C TRP A 730 7.31 -14.67 -7.50
N GLY A 731 7.05 -15.92 -7.88
CA GLY A 731 6.54 -16.30 -9.20
C GLY A 731 5.26 -17.11 -9.08
N ASP A 732 4.35 -16.92 -10.02
CA ASP A 732 3.10 -17.68 -10.20
C ASP A 732 3.03 -18.17 -11.64
N TYR A 733 2.88 -19.47 -11.82
CA TYR A 733 2.87 -20.14 -13.11
C TYR A 733 1.54 -20.86 -13.35
N ALA A 734 0.86 -20.45 -14.40
CA ALA A 734 -0.34 -21.14 -14.87
C ALA A 734 0.07 -22.35 -15.72
N LEU A 735 -0.26 -23.55 -15.29
CA LEU A 735 0.10 -24.78 -15.99
C LEU A 735 -0.60 -24.88 -17.34
N SER A 736 -0.13 -25.76 -18.21
CA SER A 736 -0.68 -25.97 -19.57
C SER A 736 -1.25 -27.36 -19.76
N GLY A 737 -2.00 -27.54 -20.85
CA GLY A 737 -2.60 -28.81 -21.27
C GLY A 737 -3.65 -29.30 -20.25
N PRO A 738 -3.65 -30.58 -19.83
CA PRO A 738 -4.66 -31.13 -18.91
C PRO A 738 -4.72 -30.44 -17.54
N LEU A 739 -3.69 -29.69 -17.18
CA LEU A 739 -3.57 -28.98 -15.90
C LEU A 739 -3.75 -27.47 -16.04
N GLU A 740 -4.28 -26.95 -17.13
CA GLU A 740 -4.45 -25.52 -17.41
C GLU A 740 -5.29 -24.76 -16.35
N ARG A 741 -6.08 -25.49 -15.56
CA ARG A 741 -6.87 -24.96 -14.44
C ARG A 741 -6.06 -24.81 -13.15
N VAL A 742 -4.82 -25.27 -13.14
CA VAL A 742 -3.94 -25.23 -11.97
C VAL A 742 -2.92 -24.10 -12.13
N THR A 743 -2.75 -23.31 -11.08
CA THR A 743 -1.66 -22.36 -10.93
C THR A 743 -0.76 -22.75 -9.77
N VAL A 744 0.53 -22.57 -9.90
CA VAL A 744 1.51 -22.86 -8.83
C VAL A 744 2.38 -21.65 -8.61
N GLY A 745 2.32 -21.11 -7.40
CA GLY A 745 3.17 -20.00 -6.96
C GLY A 745 4.21 -20.43 -5.95
N ALA A 746 5.39 -19.84 -6.04
CA ALA A 746 6.46 -20.01 -5.06
C ALA A 746 7.30 -18.75 -4.93
N GLY A 747 7.85 -18.52 -3.73
CA GLY A 747 8.71 -17.37 -3.51
C GLY A 747 9.57 -17.48 -2.27
N VAL A 748 10.54 -16.57 -2.18
CA VAL A 748 11.47 -16.46 -1.07
C VAL A 748 11.68 -15.01 -0.65
N ASN A 749 11.62 -14.79 0.66
CA ASN A 749 12.08 -13.57 1.31
C ASN A 749 13.37 -13.89 2.05
N ALA A 750 14.50 -13.35 1.62
CA ALA A 750 15.77 -13.57 2.25
C ALA A 750 16.47 -12.26 2.62
N GLN A 751 17.24 -12.29 3.68
CA GLN A 751 18.03 -11.15 4.14
C GLN A 751 19.33 -11.57 4.80
N SER A 752 20.32 -10.67 4.79
CA SER A 752 21.56 -10.83 5.53
C SER A 752 21.33 -10.67 7.03
N SER A 753 22.36 -10.96 7.83
CA SER A 753 22.38 -10.64 9.25
C SER A 753 22.21 -9.14 9.50
N ASN A 754 21.58 -8.83 10.63
CA ASN A 754 21.44 -7.49 11.17
C ASN A 754 21.61 -7.52 12.69
N TYR A 755 21.83 -6.36 13.27
CA TYR A 755 21.99 -6.25 14.71
C TYR A 755 21.58 -4.85 15.19
N ARG A 756 21.29 -4.75 16.48
CA ARG A 756 21.11 -3.49 17.16
C ARG A 756 22.09 -3.40 18.34
N THR A 757 22.85 -2.32 18.39
CA THR A 757 23.71 -2.03 19.54
C THR A 757 22.86 -1.39 20.64
N SER A 758 22.93 -1.93 21.83
CA SER A 758 22.26 -1.35 22.99
C SER A 758 22.96 -0.03 23.40
N PRO A 759 22.19 1.05 23.53
CA PRO A 759 22.76 2.31 23.98
C PRO A 759 23.22 2.29 25.45
N THR A 760 22.73 1.32 26.23
CA THR A 760 23.04 1.23 27.67
C THR A 760 24.25 0.34 27.97
N SER A 761 24.31 -0.83 27.33
CA SER A 761 25.37 -1.83 27.60
C SER A 761 26.47 -1.86 26.55
N GLY A 762 26.23 -1.30 25.37
CA GLY A 762 27.11 -1.45 24.20
C GLY A 762 27.04 -2.82 23.52
N ASN A 763 26.26 -3.75 24.03
CA ASN A 763 26.13 -5.10 23.49
C ASN A 763 25.36 -5.09 22.15
N ASN A 764 25.75 -6.00 21.25
CA ASN A 764 25.05 -6.22 19.99
C ASN A 764 24.04 -7.35 20.13
N VAL A 765 22.75 -7.02 19.98
CA VAL A 765 21.70 -8.01 19.82
C VAL A 765 21.59 -8.35 18.33
N THR A 766 21.89 -9.59 17.95
CA THR A 766 22.08 -9.98 16.55
C THR A 766 21.03 -10.99 16.10
N GLN A 767 20.58 -10.85 14.85
CA GLN A 767 19.85 -11.85 14.07
C GLN A 767 20.73 -12.28 12.90
N SER A 768 21.01 -13.58 12.80
CA SER A 768 21.70 -14.17 11.63
C SER A 768 20.83 -14.05 10.37
N GLY A 769 21.47 -14.04 9.20
CA GLY A 769 20.75 -14.05 7.93
C GLY A 769 19.80 -15.25 7.82
N TYR A 770 18.69 -15.05 7.13
CA TYR A 770 17.67 -16.10 6.95
C TYR A 770 16.93 -15.98 5.61
N ALA A 771 16.26 -17.07 5.25
CA ALA A 771 15.34 -17.13 4.12
C ALA A 771 14.03 -17.79 4.57
N VAL A 772 12.91 -17.20 4.14
CA VAL A 772 11.55 -17.68 4.38
C VAL A 772 10.93 -18.01 3.03
N TRP A 773 10.48 -19.24 2.87
CA TRP A 773 9.88 -19.75 1.63
C TRP A 773 8.38 -19.82 1.74
N ASN A 774 7.71 -19.38 0.70
CA ASN A 774 6.25 -19.35 0.59
C ASN A 774 5.81 -20.06 -0.69
N SER A 775 4.58 -20.56 -0.71
CA SER A 775 4.00 -21.22 -1.89
C SER A 775 2.51 -20.96 -2.00
N ARG A 776 2.00 -21.20 -3.20
CA ARG A 776 0.56 -21.18 -3.52
C ARG A 776 0.24 -22.31 -4.49
N ILE A 777 -0.91 -22.92 -4.33
CA ILE A 777 -1.54 -23.76 -5.35
C ILE A 777 -2.96 -23.21 -5.53
N GLY A 778 -3.29 -22.83 -6.75
CA GLY A 778 -4.62 -22.39 -7.16
C GLY A 778 -5.25 -23.42 -8.10
N TYR A 779 -6.56 -23.55 -8.03
CA TYR A 779 -7.33 -24.40 -8.94
C TYR A 779 -8.61 -23.69 -9.35
N ARG A 780 -8.79 -23.48 -10.65
CA ARG A 780 -10.03 -22.96 -11.24
C ARG A 780 -11.00 -24.13 -11.47
N ILE A 781 -12.06 -24.20 -10.67
CA ILE A 781 -13.07 -25.26 -10.76
C ILE A 781 -13.84 -25.08 -12.08
N ASP A 782 -14.31 -23.88 -12.34
CA ASP A 782 -14.98 -23.44 -13.55
C ASP A 782 -14.72 -21.94 -13.77
N ASP A 783 -15.50 -21.27 -14.61
CA ASP A 783 -15.33 -19.86 -14.91
C ASP A 783 -15.78 -18.95 -13.74
N THR A 784 -16.59 -19.46 -12.84
CA THR A 784 -17.10 -18.76 -11.66
C THR A 784 -16.29 -19.06 -10.41
N TRP A 785 -15.93 -20.34 -10.16
CA TRP A 785 -15.37 -20.77 -8.90
C TRP A 785 -13.89 -21.10 -8.98
N SER A 786 -13.14 -20.59 -8.02
CA SER A 786 -11.74 -20.93 -7.83
C SER A 786 -11.41 -21.18 -6.36
N VAL A 787 -10.41 -22.01 -6.12
CA VAL A 787 -9.87 -22.29 -4.80
C VAL A 787 -8.36 -22.09 -4.81
N ALA A 788 -7.78 -21.63 -3.70
CA ALA A 788 -6.34 -21.55 -3.55
C ALA A 788 -5.92 -21.93 -2.13
N LEU A 789 -4.72 -22.49 -2.02
CA LEU A 789 -4.03 -22.75 -0.76
C LEU A 789 -2.70 -22.02 -0.77
N ASN A 790 -2.55 -21.05 0.13
CA ASN A 790 -1.31 -20.34 0.38
C ASN A 790 -0.61 -20.93 1.60
N GLY A 791 0.68 -21.23 1.48
CA GLY A 791 1.54 -21.66 2.58
C GLY A 791 2.68 -20.68 2.80
N ASN A 792 2.79 -20.16 4.01
CA ASN A 792 3.85 -19.22 4.40
C ASN A 792 4.83 -19.91 5.34
N ASN A 793 6.12 -19.49 5.24
CA ASN A 793 7.20 -20.07 6.04
C ASN A 793 7.21 -21.61 6.00
N LEU A 794 7.18 -22.19 4.80
CA LEU A 794 7.00 -23.64 4.56
C LEU A 794 7.94 -24.53 5.37
N PHE A 795 9.20 -24.10 5.55
CA PHE A 795 10.22 -24.84 6.28
C PHE A 795 10.26 -24.53 7.78
N ASP A 796 9.24 -23.80 8.27
CA ASP A 796 9.12 -23.41 9.67
C ASP A 796 10.37 -22.74 10.25
N LYS A 797 11.00 -21.88 9.44
CA LYS A 797 12.19 -21.14 9.86
C LYS A 797 11.88 -20.30 11.09
N ARG A 798 12.65 -20.50 12.15
CA ARG A 798 12.63 -19.65 13.34
C ARG A 798 13.62 -18.50 13.17
N TYR A 799 13.14 -17.26 13.33
CA TYR A 799 13.93 -16.04 13.21
C TYR A 799 13.27 -14.91 14.00
N TYR A 800 14.02 -13.88 14.29
CA TYR A 800 13.46 -12.61 14.76
C TYR A 800 13.21 -11.72 13.55
N ALA A 801 11.96 -11.34 13.33
CA ALA A 801 11.58 -10.36 12.30
C ALA A 801 12.15 -8.99 12.67
N THR A 802 12.12 -8.67 13.95
CA THR A 802 12.67 -7.42 14.50
C THR A 802 13.64 -7.69 15.62
N VAL A 803 14.78 -7.00 15.58
CA VAL A 803 15.82 -7.04 16.60
C VAL A 803 15.80 -5.75 17.40
N GLY A 804 15.49 -5.86 18.69
CA GLY A 804 15.53 -4.76 19.65
C GLY A 804 16.85 -4.70 20.43
N THR A 805 16.75 -4.24 21.67
CA THR A 805 17.85 -4.28 22.65
C THR A 805 17.71 -5.52 23.55
N GLU A 806 18.61 -5.68 24.49
CA GLU A 806 18.50 -6.74 25.50
C GLU A 806 17.32 -6.55 26.45
N ALA A 807 16.81 -5.33 26.58
CA ALA A 807 15.69 -5.02 27.48
C ALA A 807 14.31 -5.28 26.86
N TRP A 808 14.16 -5.15 25.53
CA TRP A 808 12.86 -5.22 24.84
C TRP A 808 13.01 -5.13 23.31
N GLY A 809 11.90 -5.28 22.59
CA GLY A 809 11.81 -4.95 21.16
C GLY A 809 12.23 -6.08 20.23
N ASN A 810 12.38 -7.31 20.72
CA ASN A 810 12.68 -8.45 19.86
C ASN A 810 11.38 -9.20 19.56
N PHE A 811 11.05 -9.34 18.27
CA PHE A 811 9.81 -10.00 17.82
C PHE A 811 10.13 -11.17 16.92
N TYR A 812 9.58 -12.35 17.23
CA TYR A 812 9.68 -13.49 16.32
C TYR A 812 8.88 -13.27 15.05
N GLY A 813 9.40 -13.79 13.93
CA GLY A 813 8.63 -13.92 12.70
C GLY A 813 7.60 -15.04 12.80
N GLU A 814 6.54 -14.94 11.98
CA GLU A 814 5.44 -15.91 11.95
C GLU A 814 5.96 -17.34 11.69
N PRO A 815 5.47 -18.35 12.45
CA PRO A 815 5.66 -19.76 12.14
C PRO A 815 5.05 -20.16 10.81
N ARG A 816 5.30 -21.39 10.36
CA ARG A 816 4.59 -21.95 9.21
C ARG A 816 3.09 -21.87 9.41
N ASN A 817 2.41 -21.33 8.39
CA ASN A 817 0.98 -21.20 8.38
C ASN A 817 0.38 -21.45 6.98
N PHE A 818 -0.89 -21.74 6.95
CA PHE A 818 -1.64 -21.99 5.73
C PHE A 818 -2.93 -21.21 5.73
N VAL A 819 -3.32 -20.73 4.54
CA VAL A 819 -4.62 -20.09 4.31
C VAL A 819 -5.23 -20.69 3.06
N MET A 820 -6.42 -21.24 3.19
CA MET A 820 -7.25 -21.68 2.08
C MET A 820 -8.26 -20.61 1.74
N SER A 821 -8.42 -20.30 0.47
CA SER A 821 -9.41 -19.33 -0.03
C SER A 821 -10.29 -19.96 -1.11
N VAL A 822 -11.54 -19.52 -1.14
CA VAL A 822 -12.53 -19.85 -2.19
C VAL A 822 -13.04 -18.53 -2.72
N LYS A 823 -13.01 -18.34 -4.05
CA LYS A 823 -13.54 -17.16 -4.73
C LYS A 823 -14.63 -17.57 -5.72
N ALA A 824 -15.65 -16.73 -5.82
CA ALA A 824 -16.66 -16.82 -6.86
C ALA A 824 -16.77 -15.46 -7.55
N ASP A 825 -16.62 -15.46 -8.88
CA ASP A 825 -16.70 -14.30 -9.75
C ASP A 825 -17.95 -14.42 -10.64
N PHE A 826 -18.85 -13.41 -10.59
CA PHE A 826 -20.13 -13.37 -11.29
C PHE A 826 -20.24 -12.18 -12.23
#